data_4ddfa88cca93a6d90c21dfc0f2925b91
#
_entry.id   4ddfa88cca93a6d90c21dfc0f2925b91
#
_cell.length_a   1.000
_cell.length_b   1.000
_cell.length_c   1.000
_cell.angle_alpha   90.00
_cell.angle_beta   90.00
_cell.angle_gamma   90.00
#
_symmetry.space_group_name_H-M   'P 1'
#
loop_
_entity.id
_entity.type
_entity.pdbx_description
1 polymer ?
#
loop_
_entity_poly.entity_id
_entity_poly.type
_entity_poly.pdbx_seq_one_letter_code
_entity_poly.pdbx_strand_id
1 'polypeptide(L)'
;VSTTPTLPKVRASELVGRGWLNTGGRELKLADLRGKIVVLDFWTFCCLNCLHVLDELRELEEAHRDVLVIVGVHSPKFAHEADPEALAAAVERYDVRHPVLDDPELVTWDAYTARAWPTLVVVDPQGYVVAQMAGEGHASAVAALVRELVAEHEAKGTLHRGDGPYVAPTPEPTTVRFPAAAVELPGGNLLVADAGHHGLAELAPDGETLVRRIGSGERGLVDGGPAPDGTHAARFSEPNGLCLVPDALRDRLGYDVLVADTVNHTLRGVHLESGEVYTVAGTGRQYMVGGHENVEVPGEQPRAHVSDEELAATTVRLSSPWDVAWSEPLSAFVVAMAGNHTLWVFDPVASDGDGSLRLLAGTMNEGLEDGPGAAAWFAQPSRLAPTLDTDRRPDGGFWLADAETSALRRVTPAGAADVDVSTAVGQGLYDFGHRDGTAAEALLQHPLGVATLPDGSAVVADTYNGALRRYDPRSGEVTTLATGLAEPSDVLVQEGEGRVHLLAVESAAHRLTRVALPADLVGRVLDGGAHRVAREATEIAGGTVRLEVPFTPAPGQKLDDRFGPSTELRISATPPELLLDGAGDGTDLVRDLRIDPAVAEGVLHVTAKAASCDLPPQDAVLGPDGEPEDFFPACHLAQQDWGVPVTVTADGAATLTLPLRG
;
A
#
# COMPACT_ATOMS: atom_id res chain seq x y z
N VAL A 1 8.56 -8.44 48.85
CA VAL A 1 8.02 -9.24 47.74
C VAL A 1 6.99 -8.36 47.04
N SER A 2 7.40 -7.67 46.01
CA SER A 2 6.52 -6.84 45.19
C SER A 2 5.72 -7.79 44.28
N THR A 3 4.43 -7.99 44.55
CA THR A 3 3.53 -8.67 43.65
C THR A 3 3.12 -7.68 42.55
N THR A 4 3.80 -7.74 41.42
CA THR A 4 3.28 -7.11 40.19
C THR A 4 1.89 -7.68 39.92
N PRO A 5 0.86 -6.86 39.66
CA PRO A 5 -0.46 -7.37 39.31
C PRO A 5 -0.35 -8.19 38.03
N THR A 6 -0.63 -9.47 38.11
CA THR A 6 -0.71 -10.33 36.93
C THR A 6 -1.95 -9.90 36.16
N LEU A 7 -1.75 -9.31 34.99
CA LEU A 7 -2.86 -9.01 34.06
C LEU A 7 -3.64 -10.30 33.79
N PRO A 8 -5.00 -10.25 33.69
CA PRO A 8 -5.78 -11.43 33.42
C PRO A 8 -5.36 -12.01 32.05
N LYS A 9 -4.99 -13.30 32.04
CA LYS A 9 -4.66 -14.02 30.80
C LYS A 9 -5.93 -14.20 29.98
N VAL A 10 -5.95 -13.63 28.78
CA VAL A 10 -7.06 -13.78 27.85
C VAL A 10 -6.83 -15.01 26.98
N ARG A 11 -7.78 -15.94 26.98
CA ARG A 11 -7.72 -17.11 26.08
C ARG A 11 -8.01 -16.66 24.66
N ALA A 12 -7.17 -17.10 23.71
CA ALA A 12 -7.41 -16.90 22.28
C ALA A 12 -8.74 -17.56 21.86
N SER A 13 -9.57 -16.80 21.14
CA SER A 13 -10.80 -17.29 20.53
C SER A 13 -10.50 -18.29 19.42
N GLU A 14 -11.41 -19.24 19.16
CA GLU A 14 -11.21 -20.19 18.06
C GLU A 14 -11.37 -19.49 16.71
N LEU A 15 -10.71 -20.02 15.69
CA LEU A 15 -10.70 -19.48 14.34
C LEU A 15 -11.94 -19.97 13.58
N VAL A 16 -12.75 -19.05 13.12
CA VAL A 16 -14.02 -19.32 12.41
C VAL A 16 -14.02 -18.55 11.09
N GLY A 17 -14.21 -19.25 9.97
CA GLY A 17 -14.29 -18.66 8.64
C GLY A 17 -14.92 -19.63 7.65
N ARG A 18 -14.96 -19.24 6.38
CA ARG A 18 -15.57 -20.03 5.29
C ARG A 18 -14.73 -21.25 4.93
N GLY A 19 -13.40 -21.14 4.99
CA GLY A 19 -12.49 -22.19 4.58
C GLY A 19 -11.02 -21.89 4.84
N TRP A 20 -10.14 -22.78 4.37
CA TRP A 20 -8.71 -22.70 4.58
C TRP A 20 -7.94 -22.88 3.28
N LEU A 21 -6.90 -22.08 3.07
CA LEU A 21 -5.89 -22.24 2.03
C LEU A 21 -4.56 -22.71 2.65
N ASN A 22 -3.69 -23.31 1.84
CA ASN A 22 -2.36 -23.78 2.25
C ASN A 22 -2.36 -24.82 3.38
N THR A 23 -3.45 -25.58 3.55
CA THR A 23 -3.56 -26.62 4.60
C THR A 23 -3.74 -28.02 4.04
N GLY A 24 -3.73 -28.18 2.71
CA GLY A 24 -4.06 -29.46 2.06
C GLY A 24 -5.49 -29.91 2.31
N GLY A 25 -6.42 -28.96 2.42
CA GLY A 25 -7.86 -29.19 2.65
C GLY A 25 -8.23 -29.51 4.11
N ARG A 26 -7.33 -29.30 5.07
CA ARG A 26 -7.60 -29.53 6.51
C ARG A 26 -8.09 -28.23 7.14
N GLU A 27 -9.14 -28.34 7.95
CA GLU A 27 -9.55 -27.28 8.88
C GLU A 27 -8.59 -27.28 10.08
N LEU A 28 -8.05 -26.11 10.45
CA LEU A 28 -7.17 -25.94 11.61
C LEU A 28 -7.94 -25.35 12.78
N LYS A 29 -7.62 -25.82 13.97
CA LYS A 29 -8.12 -25.29 15.25
C LYS A 29 -6.95 -24.84 16.11
N LEU A 30 -7.11 -23.74 16.83
CA LEU A 30 -6.09 -23.29 17.78
C LEU A 30 -5.78 -24.37 18.84
N ALA A 31 -6.76 -25.23 19.15
CA ALA A 31 -6.54 -26.38 20.04
C ALA A 31 -5.47 -27.35 19.49
N ASP A 32 -5.40 -27.54 18.17
CA ASP A 32 -4.45 -28.43 17.50
C ASP A 32 -3.05 -27.81 17.43
N LEU A 33 -2.94 -26.49 17.60
CA LEU A 33 -1.68 -25.74 17.60
C LEU A 33 -1.09 -25.55 19.01
N ARG A 34 -1.65 -26.21 20.05
CA ARG A 34 -1.09 -26.15 21.41
C ARG A 34 0.37 -26.67 21.41
N GLY A 35 1.21 -25.93 22.11
CA GLY A 35 2.65 -26.16 22.09
C GLY A 35 3.41 -25.35 21.04
N LYS A 36 2.72 -24.69 20.12
CA LYS A 36 3.29 -23.74 19.17
C LYS A 36 3.01 -22.31 19.62
N ILE A 37 3.92 -21.40 19.29
CA ILE A 37 3.63 -19.98 19.27
C ILE A 37 2.79 -19.74 18.01
N VAL A 38 1.68 -19.01 18.10
CA VAL A 38 0.86 -18.69 16.94
C VAL A 38 0.84 -17.17 16.75
N VAL A 39 1.09 -16.71 15.53
CA VAL A 39 0.86 -15.32 15.13
C VAL A 39 -0.31 -15.32 14.18
N LEU A 40 -1.38 -14.64 14.56
CA LEU A 40 -2.49 -14.35 13.66
C LEU A 40 -2.20 -13.04 12.95
N ASP A 41 -2.18 -13.06 11.63
CA ASP A 41 -2.03 -11.90 10.77
C ASP A 41 -3.37 -11.58 10.12
N PHE A 42 -4.04 -10.54 10.62
CA PHE A 42 -5.28 -10.04 10.05
C PHE A 42 -4.96 -9.12 8.88
N TRP A 43 -5.19 -9.61 7.67
CA TRP A 43 -4.79 -8.96 6.43
C TRP A 43 -5.89 -8.94 5.38
N THR A 44 -5.70 -8.12 4.35
CA THR A 44 -6.48 -8.12 3.13
C THR A 44 -5.56 -7.81 1.94
N PHE A 45 -5.85 -8.34 0.76
CA PHE A 45 -4.87 -8.29 -0.33
C PHE A 45 -4.85 -6.97 -1.12
N CYS A 46 -5.80 -6.04 -0.88
CA CYS A 46 -5.70 -4.68 -1.40
C CYS A 46 -4.71 -3.82 -0.61
N CYS A 47 -4.49 -4.15 0.66
CA CYS A 47 -3.78 -3.31 1.62
C CYS A 47 -2.27 -3.50 1.50
N LEU A 48 -1.55 -2.51 0.96
CA LEU A 48 -0.12 -2.60 0.76
C LEU A 48 0.67 -2.73 2.07
N ASN A 49 0.22 -2.07 3.15
CA ASN A 49 0.82 -2.23 4.49
C ASN A 49 0.71 -3.68 5.00
N CYS A 50 -0.36 -4.41 4.62
CA CYS A 50 -0.48 -5.83 4.91
C CYS A 50 0.55 -6.65 4.12
N LEU A 51 0.78 -6.30 2.85
CA LEU A 51 1.78 -6.96 2.01
C LEU A 51 3.20 -6.73 2.55
N HIS A 52 3.50 -5.53 3.08
CA HIS A 52 4.76 -5.27 3.78
C HIS A 52 4.93 -6.19 4.99
N VAL A 53 3.90 -6.34 5.81
CA VAL A 53 3.95 -7.24 6.98
C VAL A 53 4.12 -8.70 6.56
N LEU A 54 3.45 -9.17 5.51
CA LEU A 54 3.67 -10.52 4.97
C LEU A 54 5.16 -10.74 4.62
N ASP A 55 5.81 -9.75 4.02
CA ASP A 55 7.23 -9.85 3.67
C ASP A 55 8.14 -9.80 4.89
N GLU A 56 7.89 -8.91 5.83
CA GLU A 56 8.63 -8.84 7.09
C GLU A 56 8.54 -10.14 7.91
N LEU A 57 7.41 -10.83 7.85
CA LEU A 57 7.19 -12.07 8.58
C LEU A 57 7.88 -13.29 7.96
N ARG A 58 8.28 -13.27 6.67
CA ARG A 58 8.91 -14.40 5.98
C ARG A 58 10.18 -14.89 6.67
N GLU A 59 11.08 -13.98 7.02
CA GLU A 59 12.33 -14.33 7.70
C GLU A 59 12.08 -14.92 9.09
N LEU A 60 11.10 -14.37 9.82
CA LEU A 60 10.71 -14.86 11.14
C LEU A 60 10.12 -16.26 11.06
N GLU A 61 9.23 -16.51 10.08
CA GLU A 61 8.60 -17.80 9.85
C GLU A 61 9.65 -18.87 9.52
N GLU A 62 10.59 -18.57 8.62
CA GLU A 62 11.65 -19.51 8.25
C GLU A 62 12.59 -19.81 9.42
N ALA A 63 12.98 -18.78 10.17
CA ALA A 63 13.90 -18.93 11.32
C ALA A 63 13.30 -19.76 12.48
N HIS A 64 11.99 -19.77 12.63
CA HIS A 64 11.29 -20.38 13.77
C HIS A 64 10.23 -21.42 13.36
N ARG A 65 10.26 -21.94 12.13
CA ARG A 65 9.24 -22.84 11.56
C ARG A 65 8.94 -24.09 12.40
N ASP A 66 9.86 -24.49 13.27
CA ASP A 66 9.69 -25.65 14.15
C ASP A 66 8.91 -25.35 15.44
N VAL A 67 8.71 -24.08 15.79
CA VAL A 67 8.01 -23.63 17.01
C VAL A 67 6.94 -22.56 16.77
N LEU A 68 7.01 -21.86 15.64
CA LEU A 68 6.10 -20.78 15.23
C LEU A 68 5.16 -21.27 14.13
N VAL A 69 3.90 -20.88 14.23
CA VAL A 69 2.90 -21.00 13.15
C VAL A 69 2.30 -19.62 12.92
N ILE A 70 2.47 -19.07 11.72
CA ILE A 70 1.73 -17.91 11.28
C ILE A 70 0.41 -18.40 10.67
N VAL A 71 -0.66 -17.71 10.93
CA VAL A 71 -1.97 -17.94 10.32
C VAL A 71 -2.47 -16.60 9.77
N GLY A 72 -2.52 -16.47 8.46
CA GLY A 72 -3.17 -15.35 7.82
C GLY A 72 -4.69 -15.44 8.03
N VAL A 73 -5.30 -14.39 8.57
CA VAL A 73 -6.75 -14.25 8.65
C VAL A 73 -7.16 -13.22 7.64
N HIS A 74 -7.60 -13.68 6.46
CA HIS A 74 -8.00 -12.78 5.40
C HIS A 74 -9.40 -12.23 5.69
N SER A 75 -9.46 -10.93 5.95
CA SER A 75 -10.67 -10.20 6.31
C SER A 75 -10.90 -9.09 5.28
N PRO A 76 -11.83 -9.25 4.33
CA PRO A 76 -11.95 -8.40 3.16
C PRO A 76 -12.34 -6.96 3.48
N LYS A 77 -11.75 -6.00 2.74
CA LYS A 77 -12.12 -4.58 2.73
C LYS A 77 -13.08 -4.25 1.58
N PHE A 78 -12.84 -4.84 0.40
CA PHE A 78 -13.64 -4.68 -0.80
C PHE A 78 -14.54 -5.90 -1.08
N ALA A 79 -15.61 -5.69 -1.86
CA ALA A 79 -16.53 -6.77 -2.20
C ALA A 79 -15.86 -7.90 -3.00
N HIS A 80 -14.93 -7.54 -3.89
CA HIS A 80 -14.15 -8.51 -4.69
C HIS A 80 -13.29 -9.42 -3.81
N GLU A 81 -12.74 -8.91 -2.74
CA GLU A 81 -11.88 -9.66 -1.82
C GLU A 81 -12.61 -10.78 -1.07
N ALA A 82 -13.94 -10.69 -0.97
CA ALA A 82 -14.76 -11.75 -0.40
C ALA A 82 -14.96 -12.95 -1.36
N ASP A 83 -14.50 -12.86 -2.61
CA ASP A 83 -14.52 -13.97 -3.56
C ASP A 83 -13.41 -14.99 -3.22
N PRO A 84 -13.73 -16.28 -3.02
CA PRO A 84 -12.73 -17.29 -2.69
C PRO A 84 -11.71 -17.56 -3.81
N GLU A 85 -12.08 -17.35 -5.08
CA GLU A 85 -11.15 -17.50 -6.20
C GLU A 85 -10.16 -16.32 -6.25
N ALA A 86 -10.63 -15.10 -5.97
CA ALA A 86 -9.78 -13.92 -5.87
C ALA A 86 -8.80 -14.05 -4.68
N LEU A 87 -9.26 -14.54 -3.53
CA LEU A 87 -8.37 -14.80 -2.39
C LEU A 87 -7.33 -15.88 -2.74
N ALA A 88 -7.71 -16.97 -3.41
CA ALA A 88 -6.77 -18.01 -3.81
C ALA A 88 -5.70 -17.46 -4.78
N ALA A 89 -6.10 -16.62 -5.75
CA ALA A 89 -5.18 -15.95 -6.65
C ALA A 89 -4.24 -14.99 -5.92
N ALA A 90 -4.74 -14.25 -4.92
CA ALA A 90 -3.92 -13.36 -4.10
C ALA A 90 -2.89 -14.11 -3.24
N VAL A 91 -3.30 -15.21 -2.60
CA VAL A 91 -2.39 -16.09 -1.83
C VAL A 91 -1.27 -16.64 -2.72
N GLU A 92 -1.58 -16.99 -3.98
CA GLU A 92 -0.58 -17.42 -4.96
C GLU A 92 0.30 -16.25 -5.43
N ARG A 93 -0.28 -15.09 -5.75
CA ARG A 93 0.41 -13.88 -6.21
C ARG A 93 1.49 -13.42 -5.24
N TYR A 94 1.13 -13.34 -3.97
CA TYR A 94 2.00 -12.84 -2.91
C TYR A 94 2.83 -13.95 -2.24
N ASP A 95 2.85 -15.15 -2.80
CA ASP A 95 3.62 -16.30 -2.28
C ASP A 95 3.44 -16.48 -0.76
N VAL A 96 2.20 -16.46 -0.29
CA VAL A 96 1.88 -16.64 1.13
C VAL A 96 2.17 -18.08 1.54
N ARG A 97 3.14 -18.28 2.45
CA ARG A 97 3.69 -19.61 2.79
C ARG A 97 3.16 -20.20 4.09
N HIS A 98 2.11 -19.66 4.62
CA HIS A 98 1.44 -20.14 5.83
C HIS A 98 -0.04 -20.44 5.57
N PRO A 99 -0.72 -21.15 6.50
CA PRO A 99 -2.16 -21.35 6.44
C PRO A 99 -2.92 -20.04 6.38
N VAL A 100 -3.94 -19.94 5.54
CA VAL A 100 -4.81 -18.78 5.44
C VAL A 100 -6.25 -19.19 5.73
N LEU A 101 -6.86 -18.53 6.72
CA LEU A 101 -8.28 -18.58 7.00
C LEU A 101 -9.02 -17.54 6.15
N ASP A 102 -10.05 -17.97 5.45
CA ASP A 102 -10.95 -17.11 4.70
C ASP A 102 -12.11 -16.65 5.61
N ASP A 103 -12.09 -15.39 6.04
CA ASP A 103 -13.02 -14.77 7.00
C ASP A 103 -13.91 -13.68 6.34
N PRO A 104 -14.72 -14.01 5.30
CA PRO A 104 -15.48 -13.02 4.53
C PRO A 104 -16.57 -12.31 5.35
N GLU A 105 -17.05 -12.93 6.43
CA GLU A 105 -18.07 -12.39 7.33
C GLU A 105 -17.47 -11.66 8.55
N LEU A 106 -16.14 -11.50 8.59
CA LEU A 106 -15.40 -10.83 9.67
C LEU A 106 -15.63 -11.46 11.07
N VAL A 107 -15.96 -12.74 11.15
CA VAL A 107 -16.27 -13.44 12.42
C VAL A 107 -15.05 -13.54 13.32
N THR A 108 -13.92 -13.98 12.76
CA THR A 108 -12.65 -14.04 13.50
C THR A 108 -12.07 -12.65 13.73
N TRP A 109 -12.20 -11.74 12.78
CA TRP A 109 -11.86 -10.32 12.93
C TRP A 109 -12.52 -9.70 14.16
N ASP A 110 -13.84 -9.85 14.30
CA ASP A 110 -14.61 -9.31 15.43
C ASP A 110 -14.26 -10.00 16.76
N ALA A 111 -14.05 -11.33 16.74
CA ALA A 111 -13.68 -12.08 17.93
C ALA A 111 -12.35 -11.64 18.55
N TYR A 112 -11.43 -11.14 17.74
CA TYR A 112 -10.14 -10.57 18.16
C TYR A 112 -10.16 -9.03 18.26
N THR A 113 -11.33 -8.41 18.07
CA THR A 113 -11.48 -6.95 18.11
C THR A 113 -10.49 -6.21 17.22
N ALA A 114 -10.17 -6.80 16.06
CA ALA A 114 -9.33 -6.13 15.06
C ALA A 114 -10.04 -4.87 14.55
N ARG A 115 -9.30 -3.79 14.31
CA ARG A 115 -9.86 -2.49 13.95
C ARG A 115 -9.19 -1.86 12.74
N ALA A 116 -8.03 -2.37 12.35
CA ALA A 116 -7.23 -1.87 11.25
C ALA A 116 -6.51 -3.04 10.54
N TRP A 117 -6.23 -2.87 9.28
CA TRP A 117 -5.32 -3.72 8.52
C TRP A 117 -3.95 -3.03 8.41
N PRO A 118 -2.85 -3.77 8.62
CA PRO A 118 -2.77 -5.08 9.24
C PRO A 118 -2.97 -5.05 10.76
N THR A 119 -3.30 -6.20 11.36
CA THR A 119 -3.25 -6.40 12.83
C THR A 119 -2.62 -7.75 13.13
N LEU A 120 -1.56 -7.77 13.96
CA LEU A 120 -0.91 -8.98 14.43
C LEU A 120 -1.34 -9.33 15.84
N VAL A 121 -1.68 -10.61 16.08
CA VAL A 121 -2.01 -11.13 17.42
C VAL A 121 -1.09 -12.30 17.72
N VAL A 122 -0.34 -12.22 18.84
CA VAL A 122 0.55 -13.28 19.29
C VAL A 122 -0.11 -14.11 20.38
N VAL A 123 -0.13 -15.43 20.17
CA VAL A 123 -0.71 -16.41 21.09
C VAL A 123 0.38 -17.35 21.60
N ASP A 124 0.47 -17.52 22.92
CA ASP A 124 1.48 -18.38 23.55
C ASP A 124 1.16 -19.88 23.34
N PRO A 125 2.13 -20.80 23.56
CA PRO A 125 1.93 -22.24 23.42
C PRO A 125 0.80 -22.83 24.28
N GLN A 126 0.38 -22.15 25.32
CA GLN A 126 -0.76 -22.55 26.16
C GLN A 126 -2.10 -22.00 25.63
N GLY A 127 -2.06 -21.13 24.59
CA GLY A 127 -3.21 -20.55 23.90
C GLY A 127 -3.79 -19.31 24.55
N TYR A 128 -2.95 -18.49 25.12
CA TYR A 128 -3.31 -17.17 25.62
C TYR A 128 -2.79 -16.07 24.71
N VAL A 129 -3.60 -15.05 24.47
CA VAL A 129 -3.15 -13.85 23.77
C VAL A 129 -2.15 -13.11 24.66
N VAL A 130 -0.96 -12.84 24.12
CA VAL A 130 0.13 -12.16 24.83
C VAL A 130 0.46 -10.80 24.26
N ALA A 131 0.11 -10.56 22.98
CA ALA A 131 0.27 -9.25 22.33
C ALA A 131 -0.76 -9.08 21.20
N GLN A 132 -1.11 -7.83 20.93
CA GLN A 132 -1.86 -7.41 19.76
C GLN A 132 -1.27 -6.08 19.27
N MET A 133 -0.95 -5.98 17.98
CA MET A 133 -0.29 -4.83 17.36
C MET A 133 -1.00 -4.50 16.06
N ALA A 134 -1.38 -3.25 15.86
CA ALA A 134 -2.04 -2.77 14.64
C ALA A 134 -1.07 -1.89 13.85
N GLY A 135 -1.11 -2.00 12.52
CA GLY A 135 -0.21 -1.31 11.60
C GLY A 135 1.03 -2.14 11.22
N GLU A 136 1.87 -1.56 10.38
CA GLU A 136 3.13 -2.15 9.90
C GLU A 136 4.31 -1.82 10.85
N GLY A 137 5.52 -2.40 10.57
CA GLY A 137 6.76 -2.11 11.30
C GLY A 137 6.91 -2.83 12.64
N HIS A 138 6.07 -3.83 12.92
CA HIS A 138 6.10 -4.58 14.19
C HIS A 138 6.89 -5.89 14.14
N ALA A 139 7.46 -6.29 13.00
CA ALA A 139 8.15 -7.58 12.84
C ALA A 139 9.31 -7.78 13.82
N SER A 140 10.09 -6.72 14.10
CA SER A 140 11.20 -6.79 15.07
C SER A 140 10.71 -7.02 16.50
N ALA A 141 9.61 -6.38 16.90
CA ALA A 141 8.98 -6.58 18.21
C ALA A 141 8.39 -7.99 18.34
N VAL A 142 7.72 -8.48 17.29
CA VAL A 142 7.20 -9.85 17.23
C VAL A 142 8.35 -10.85 17.31
N ALA A 143 9.46 -10.64 16.58
CA ALA A 143 10.64 -11.49 16.64
C ALA A 143 11.28 -11.54 18.04
N ALA A 144 11.35 -10.41 18.74
CA ALA A 144 11.82 -10.36 20.13
C ALA A 144 10.90 -11.15 21.05
N LEU A 145 9.59 -10.95 20.95
CA LEU A 145 8.59 -11.66 21.74
C LEU A 145 8.61 -13.18 21.47
N VAL A 146 8.75 -13.60 20.21
CA VAL A 146 8.88 -15.02 19.86
C VAL A 146 10.09 -15.66 20.56
N ARG A 147 11.25 -14.98 20.57
CA ARG A 147 12.45 -15.48 21.28
C ARG A 147 12.22 -15.61 22.80
N GLU A 148 11.54 -14.65 23.42
CA GLU A 148 11.17 -14.68 24.84
C GLU A 148 10.24 -15.87 25.14
N LEU A 149 9.19 -16.03 24.32
CA LEU A 149 8.22 -17.13 24.48
C LEU A 149 8.88 -18.51 24.27
N VAL A 150 9.79 -18.63 23.32
CA VAL A 150 10.57 -19.88 23.13
C VAL A 150 11.32 -20.22 24.42
N ALA A 151 12.10 -19.28 24.98
CA ALA A 151 12.87 -19.52 26.20
C ALA A 151 11.98 -19.84 27.42
N GLU A 152 10.88 -19.09 27.58
CA GLU A 152 9.92 -19.29 28.67
C GLU A 152 9.25 -20.65 28.60
N HIS A 153 8.71 -21.02 27.43
CA HIS A 153 7.93 -22.25 27.27
C HIS A 153 8.78 -23.52 27.13
N GLU A 154 10.05 -23.42 26.70
CA GLU A 154 11.02 -24.47 26.83
C GLU A 154 11.29 -24.79 28.32
N ALA A 155 11.54 -23.77 29.13
CA ALA A 155 11.77 -23.93 30.57
C ALA A 155 10.54 -24.51 31.30
N LYS A 156 9.32 -24.21 30.82
CA LYS A 156 8.07 -24.77 31.35
C LYS A 156 7.74 -26.15 30.80
N GLY A 157 8.42 -26.63 29.76
CA GLY A 157 8.09 -27.89 29.08
C GLY A 157 6.74 -27.83 28.33
N THR A 158 6.31 -26.66 27.90
CA THR A 158 5.04 -26.44 27.16
C THR A 158 5.24 -26.07 25.70
N LEU A 159 6.50 -26.00 25.23
CA LEU A 159 6.84 -25.80 23.83
C LEU A 159 7.01 -27.13 23.12
N HIS A 160 6.37 -27.28 21.95
CA HIS A 160 6.50 -28.49 21.13
C HIS A 160 7.19 -28.13 19.80
N ARG A 161 8.32 -28.77 19.53
CA ARG A 161 9.04 -28.61 18.25
C ARG A 161 8.51 -29.61 17.22
N GLY A 162 8.52 -29.23 15.97
CA GLY A 162 8.13 -30.06 14.82
C GLY A 162 7.55 -29.23 13.69
N ASP A 163 7.16 -29.87 12.59
CA ASP A 163 6.63 -29.20 11.41
C ASP A 163 5.30 -28.50 11.69
N GLY A 164 5.06 -27.40 10.98
CA GLY A 164 3.80 -26.67 10.96
C GLY A 164 2.74 -27.33 10.03
N PRO A 165 1.53 -26.81 10.02
CA PRO A 165 0.42 -27.33 9.21
C PRO A 165 0.45 -26.90 7.74
N TYR A 166 1.44 -26.11 7.33
CA TYR A 166 1.54 -25.56 5.98
C TYR A 166 1.74 -26.67 4.93
N VAL A 167 0.97 -26.57 3.85
CA VAL A 167 1.09 -27.42 2.65
C VAL A 167 1.23 -26.50 1.44
N ALA A 168 2.39 -26.53 0.79
CA ALA A 168 2.65 -25.69 -0.37
C ALA A 168 1.70 -26.03 -1.54
N PRO A 169 1.08 -25.05 -2.18
CA PRO A 169 0.38 -25.25 -3.44
C PRO A 169 1.36 -25.57 -4.57
N THR A 170 0.86 -26.14 -5.65
CA THR A 170 1.63 -26.36 -6.88
C THR A 170 1.11 -25.41 -7.94
N PRO A 171 1.81 -24.30 -8.26
CA PRO A 171 1.35 -23.35 -9.25
C PRO A 171 1.39 -23.94 -10.65
N GLU A 172 0.43 -23.55 -11.50
CA GLU A 172 0.44 -23.89 -12.91
C GLU A 172 1.49 -23.07 -13.67
N PRO A 173 2.20 -23.67 -14.63
CA PRO A 173 3.17 -22.94 -15.46
C PRO A 173 2.46 -22.02 -16.44
N THR A 174 2.88 -20.77 -16.51
CA THR A 174 2.31 -19.74 -17.39
C THR A 174 3.40 -19.00 -18.17
N THR A 175 3.05 -18.37 -19.30
CA THR A 175 3.98 -17.54 -20.08
C THR A 175 4.35 -16.27 -19.32
N VAL A 176 3.37 -15.58 -18.76
CA VAL A 176 3.51 -14.51 -17.76
C VAL A 176 2.70 -14.90 -16.54
N ARG A 177 3.09 -14.41 -15.36
CA ARG A 177 2.42 -14.73 -14.11
C ARG A 177 2.11 -13.46 -13.33
N PHE A 178 0.82 -13.24 -13.09
CA PHE A 178 0.35 -11.99 -12.48
C PHE A 178 1.02 -10.74 -13.10
N PRO A 179 0.90 -10.56 -14.43
CA PRO A 179 1.48 -9.38 -15.09
C PRO A 179 0.86 -8.12 -14.48
N ALA A 180 1.71 -7.13 -14.16
CA ALA A 180 1.27 -5.90 -13.51
C ALA A 180 1.07 -4.77 -14.52
N ALA A 181 1.99 -4.62 -15.47
CA ALA A 181 1.99 -3.56 -16.47
C ALA A 181 2.61 -4.01 -17.78
N ALA A 182 2.36 -3.26 -18.84
CA ALA A 182 3.06 -3.44 -20.11
C ALA A 182 3.39 -2.09 -20.78
N VAL A 183 4.41 -2.08 -21.63
CA VAL A 183 4.71 -0.98 -22.55
C VAL A 183 5.04 -1.52 -23.93
N GLU A 184 4.64 -0.80 -24.97
CA GLU A 184 5.00 -1.15 -26.35
C GLU A 184 6.41 -0.61 -26.67
N LEU A 185 7.31 -1.51 -27.08
CA LEU A 185 8.66 -1.15 -27.49
C LEU A 185 8.68 -0.58 -28.92
N PRO A 186 9.67 0.24 -29.29
CA PRO A 186 9.77 0.83 -30.63
C PRO A 186 9.72 -0.19 -31.80
N GLY A 187 10.05 -1.46 -31.52
CA GLY A 187 9.98 -2.57 -32.49
C GLY A 187 8.60 -3.25 -32.59
N GLY A 188 7.61 -2.82 -31.80
CA GLY A 188 6.26 -3.38 -31.73
C GLY A 188 6.11 -4.56 -30.78
N ASN A 189 7.20 -5.07 -30.19
CA ASN A 189 7.10 -6.03 -29.08
C ASN A 189 6.54 -5.35 -27.82
N LEU A 190 6.04 -6.16 -26.89
CA LEU A 190 5.54 -5.69 -25.62
C LEU A 190 6.52 -6.08 -24.52
N LEU A 191 6.94 -5.12 -23.69
CA LEU A 191 7.66 -5.42 -22.45
C LEU A 191 6.65 -5.42 -21.30
N VAL A 192 6.60 -6.52 -20.58
CA VAL A 192 5.64 -6.78 -19.51
C VAL A 192 6.37 -6.86 -18.16
N ALA A 193 5.89 -6.18 -17.16
CA ALA A 193 6.27 -6.40 -15.77
C ALA A 193 5.61 -7.70 -15.30
N ASP A 194 6.39 -8.77 -15.30
CA ASP A 194 5.97 -10.15 -14.99
C ASP A 194 6.14 -10.40 -13.48
N ALA A 195 5.26 -9.75 -12.70
CA ALA A 195 5.43 -9.59 -11.25
C ALA A 195 5.54 -10.94 -10.52
N GLY A 196 4.70 -11.91 -10.88
CA GLY A 196 4.73 -13.24 -10.27
C GLY A 196 5.91 -14.12 -10.68
N HIS A 197 6.65 -13.76 -11.73
CA HIS A 197 7.94 -14.37 -12.07
C HIS A 197 9.13 -13.48 -11.67
N HIS A 198 8.92 -12.43 -10.90
CA HIS A 198 9.96 -11.53 -10.38
C HIS A 198 10.95 -11.08 -11.47
N GLY A 199 10.43 -10.60 -12.60
CA GLY A 199 11.21 -10.19 -13.75
C GLY A 199 10.40 -9.49 -14.81
N LEU A 200 11.00 -9.30 -16.00
CA LEU A 200 10.33 -8.73 -17.15
C LEU A 200 10.23 -9.79 -18.25
N ALA A 201 9.11 -9.78 -18.98
CA ALA A 201 8.90 -10.61 -20.15
C ALA A 201 8.76 -9.73 -21.39
N GLU A 202 9.60 -9.93 -22.40
CA GLU A 202 9.38 -9.37 -23.73
C GLU A 202 8.53 -10.33 -24.54
N LEU A 203 7.35 -9.88 -24.96
CA LEU A 203 6.41 -10.64 -25.79
C LEU A 203 6.40 -10.09 -27.22
N ALA A 204 6.11 -10.95 -28.18
CA ALA A 204 5.83 -10.52 -29.54
C ALA A 204 4.56 -9.63 -29.60
N PRO A 205 4.28 -8.96 -30.74
CA PRO A 205 3.11 -8.09 -30.88
C PRO A 205 1.76 -8.79 -30.71
N ASP A 206 1.73 -10.14 -30.73
CA ASP A 206 0.52 -10.92 -30.43
C ASP A 206 0.12 -10.87 -28.95
N GLY A 207 1.06 -10.50 -28.04
CA GLY A 207 0.86 -10.45 -26.60
C GLY A 207 0.91 -11.81 -25.90
N GLU A 208 1.30 -12.87 -26.61
CA GLU A 208 1.30 -14.25 -26.13
C GLU A 208 2.66 -14.93 -26.28
N THR A 209 3.36 -14.69 -27.40
CA THR A 209 4.62 -15.35 -27.71
C THR A 209 5.76 -14.72 -26.95
N LEU A 210 6.40 -15.49 -26.06
CA LEU A 210 7.57 -15.05 -25.33
C LEU A 210 8.80 -14.94 -26.25
N VAL A 211 9.41 -13.77 -26.29
CA VAL A 211 10.67 -13.49 -27.00
C VAL A 211 11.87 -13.73 -26.09
N ARG A 212 11.86 -13.12 -24.90
CA ARG A 212 12.90 -13.33 -23.87
C ARG A 212 12.41 -12.89 -22.50
N ARG A 213 13.19 -13.26 -21.46
CA ARG A 213 13.03 -12.76 -20.10
C ARG A 213 14.24 -11.89 -19.70
N ILE A 214 13.98 -10.90 -18.86
CA ILE A 214 15.01 -10.08 -18.19
C ILE A 214 14.84 -10.28 -16.69
N GLY A 215 15.88 -10.75 -16.02
CA GLY A 215 15.84 -11.20 -14.63
C GLY A 215 15.91 -12.71 -14.50
N SER A 216 16.38 -13.20 -13.34
CA SER A 216 16.57 -14.62 -13.06
C SER A 216 15.27 -15.38 -12.79
N GLY A 217 14.19 -14.67 -12.47
CA GLY A 217 12.95 -15.29 -11.96
C GLY A 217 13.00 -15.58 -10.46
N GLU A 218 14.12 -15.32 -9.79
CA GLU A 218 14.23 -15.42 -8.33
C GLU A 218 13.99 -14.05 -7.70
N ARG A 219 13.23 -14.03 -6.61
CA ARG A 219 12.96 -12.83 -5.82
C ARG A 219 14.24 -12.27 -5.20
N GLY A 220 14.45 -10.96 -5.24
CA GLY A 220 15.57 -10.29 -4.59
C GLY A 220 15.96 -8.98 -5.29
N LEU A 221 16.96 -8.31 -4.74
CA LEU A 221 17.55 -7.08 -5.27
C LEU A 221 19.01 -7.36 -5.70
N VAL A 222 19.20 -7.63 -6.97
CA VAL A 222 20.54 -7.86 -7.56
C VAL A 222 20.60 -7.17 -8.92
N ASP A 223 21.67 -6.42 -9.16
CA ASP A 223 21.97 -5.83 -10.45
C ASP A 223 22.74 -6.80 -11.35
N GLY A 224 22.75 -6.58 -12.66
CA GLY A 224 23.51 -7.34 -13.63
C GLY A 224 22.74 -7.71 -14.88
N GLY A 225 23.34 -8.53 -15.73
CA GLY A 225 22.81 -8.93 -17.01
C GLY A 225 22.86 -10.42 -17.28
N PRO A 226 22.61 -10.83 -18.55
CA PRO A 226 22.67 -12.22 -18.95
C PRO A 226 24.09 -12.78 -18.87
N ALA A 227 24.21 -13.99 -18.34
CA ALA A 227 25.47 -14.72 -18.25
C ALA A 227 25.69 -15.64 -19.47
N PRO A 228 26.96 -16.04 -19.78
CA PRO A 228 27.26 -16.91 -20.92
C PRO A 228 26.62 -18.29 -20.88
N ASP A 229 26.20 -18.76 -19.72
CA ASP A 229 25.51 -20.04 -19.53
C ASP A 229 23.99 -19.96 -19.78
N GLY A 230 23.48 -18.77 -20.14
CA GLY A 230 22.06 -18.52 -20.41
C GLY A 230 21.24 -18.14 -19.16
N THR A 231 21.87 -18.05 -17.98
CA THR A 231 21.22 -17.52 -16.79
C THR A 231 21.23 -15.98 -16.80
N HIS A 232 20.48 -15.36 -15.90
CA HIS A 232 20.45 -13.92 -15.73
C HIS A 232 20.80 -13.56 -14.28
N ALA A 233 21.72 -12.61 -14.08
CA ALA A 233 22.17 -12.27 -12.74
C ALA A 233 21.17 -11.38 -11.98
N ALA A 234 20.47 -10.49 -12.69
CA ALA A 234 19.54 -9.55 -12.06
C ALA A 234 18.36 -10.25 -11.39
N ARG A 235 17.94 -9.71 -10.25
CA ARG A 235 16.74 -10.12 -9.54
C ARG A 235 15.84 -8.92 -9.30
N PHE A 236 14.55 -9.15 -9.37
CA PHE A 236 13.49 -8.22 -9.04
C PHE A 236 12.61 -8.80 -7.93
N SER A 237 11.75 -7.95 -7.36
CA SER A 237 10.70 -8.39 -6.44
C SER A 237 9.38 -7.72 -6.82
N GLU A 238 8.53 -8.46 -7.55
CA GLU A 238 7.22 -7.97 -7.99
C GLU A 238 7.30 -6.61 -8.68
N PRO A 239 8.01 -6.50 -9.82
CA PRO A 239 8.06 -5.26 -10.58
C PRO A 239 6.66 -4.91 -11.09
N ASN A 240 6.26 -3.63 -10.98
CA ASN A 240 4.97 -3.14 -11.43
C ASN A 240 5.10 -2.17 -12.60
N GLY A 241 5.34 -0.90 -12.36
CA GLY A 241 5.33 0.14 -13.37
C GLY A 241 6.53 0.11 -14.32
N LEU A 242 6.28 0.46 -15.57
CA LEU A 242 7.27 0.54 -16.64
C LEU A 242 7.15 1.86 -17.38
N CYS A 243 8.25 2.56 -17.62
CA CYS A 243 8.28 3.75 -18.46
C CYS A 243 9.45 3.72 -19.44
N LEU A 244 9.18 3.96 -20.72
CA LEU A 244 10.26 4.15 -21.70
C LEU A 244 11.00 5.46 -21.39
N VAL A 245 12.32 5.39 -21.40
CA VAL A 245 13.18 6.58 -21.29
C VAL A 245 13.10 7.36 -22.60
N PRO A 246 12.92 8.69 -22.56
CA PRO A 246 12.97 9.51 -23.76
C PRO A 246 14.27 9.30 -24.57
N ASP A 247 14.16 9.19 -25.88
CA ASP A 247 15.30 8.91 -26.78
C ASP A 247 16.49 9.83 -26.54
N ALA A 248 16.23 11.11 -26.26
CA ALA A 248 17.26 12.10 -26.00
C ALA A 248 18.09 11.84 -24.73
N LEU A 249 17.62 10.99 -23.83
CA LEU A 249 18.28 10.68 -22.56
C LEU A 249 18.94 9.30 -22.54
N ARG A 250 18.54 8.36 -23.40
CA ARG A 250 19.01 6.96 -23.36
C ARG A 250 20.52 6.83 -23.38
N ASP A 251 21.19 7.50 -24.34
CA ASP A 251 22.64 7.43 -24.46
C ASP A 251 23.36 7.99 -23.21
N ARG A 252 22.76 8.99 -22.56
CA ARG A 252 23.35 9.61 -21.36
C ARG A 252 23.15 8.75 -20.13
N LEU A 253 21.99 8.13 -19.99
CA LEU A 253 21.61 7.35 -18.82
C LEU A 253 22.11 5.90 -18.89
N GLY A 254 22.30 5.35 -20.09
CA GLY A 254 22.73 3.97 -20.30
C GLY A 254 21.65 2.92 -20.06
N TYR A 255 20.38 3.34 -20.05
CA TYR A 255 19.23 2.43 -19.99
C TYR A 255 18.04 2.98 -20.79
N ASP A 256 17.17 2.07 -21.25
CA ASP A 256 16.05 2.34 -22.16
C ASP A 256 14.70 2.37 -21.45
N VAL A 257 14.60 1.66 -20.32
CA VAL A 257 13.36 1.51 -19.55
C VAL A 257 13.65 1.76 -18.08
N LEU A 258 12.77 2.53 -17.44
CA LEU A 258 12.73 2.67 -16.00
C LEU A 258 11.61 1.77 -15.45
N VAL A 259 11.94 1.00 -14.41
CA VAL A 259 11.07 0.01 -13.78
C VAL A 259 10.85 0.35 -12.32
N ALA A 260 9.61 0.35 -11.86
CA ALA A 260 9.26 0.36 -10.45
C ALA A 260 9.38 -1.06 -9.90
N ASP A 261 10.45 -1.35 -9.17
CA ASP A 261 10.72 -2.64 -8.51
C ASP A 261 10.13 -2.60 -7.09
N THR A 262 8.83 -2.79 -7.04
CA THR A 262 7.93 -2.36 -5.97
C THR A 262 8.30 -2.89 -4.60
N VAL A 263 8.46 -4.20 -4.46
CA VAL A 263 8.78 -4.83 -3.17
C VAL A 263 10.25 -4.66 -2.79
N ASN A 264 11.12 -4.38 -3.74
CA ASN A 264 12.49 -3.97 -3.47
C ASN A 264 12.62 -2.49 -3.07
N HIS A 265 11.53 -1.72 -3.12
CA HIS A 265 11.56 -0.29 -2.81
C HIS A 265 12.61 0.48 -3.60
N THR A 266 12.74 0.17 -4.90
CA THR A 266 13.76 0.76 -5.79
C THR A 266 13.20 1.09 -7.16
N LEU A 267 13.88 1.98 -7.88
CA LEU A 267 13.74 2.13 -9.32
C LEU A 267 14.93 1.47 -10.01
N ARG A 268 14.64 0.70 -11.08
CA ARG A 268 15.65 -0.02 -11.84
C ARG A 268 15.70 0.48 -13.29
N GLY A 269 16.89 0.78 -13.77
CA GLY A 269 17.15 1.06 -15.17
C GLY A 269 17.46 -0.24 -15.93
N VAL A 270 16.86 -0.44 -17.09
CA VAL A 270 17.07 -1.63 -17.93
C VAL A 270 17.57 -1.21 -19.30
N HIS A 271 18.71 -1.75 -19.71
CA HIS A 271 19.24 -1.58 -21.06
C HIS A 271 18.72 -2.71 -21.96
N LEU A 272 17.86 -2.38 -22.91
CA LEU A 272 17.12 -3.39 -23.69
C LEU A 272 18.01 -4.26 -24.58
N GLU A 273 19.05 -3.70 -25.20
CA GLU A 273 19.91 -4.48 -26.09
C GLU A 273 20.71 -5.55 -25.34
N SER A 274 21.36 -5.17 -24.22
CA SER A 274 22.19 -6.09 -23.44
C SER A 274 21.41 -6.92 -22.41
N GLY A 275 20.26 -6.44 -21.96
CA GLY A 275 19.51 -7.00 -20.84
C GLY A 275 20.10 -6.61 -19.46
N GLU A 276 21.09 -5.71 -19.40
CA GLU A 276 21.64 -5.24 -18.13
C GLU A 276 20.62 -4.45 -17.31
N VAL A 277 20.64 -4.65 -16.00
CA VAL A 277 19.75 -4.03 -15.02
C VAL A 277 20.57 -3.33 -13.94
N TYR A 278 20.22 -2.09 -13.62
CA TYR A 278 20.90 -1.26 -12.64
C TYR A 278 19.90 -0.68 -11.65
N THR A 279 20.26 -0.60 -10.35
CA THR A 279 19.51 0.18 -9.38
C THR A 279 19.85 1.67 -9.54
N VAL A 280 18.85 2.50 -9.85
CA VAL A 280 19.05 3.92 -10.14
C VAL A 280 18.46 4.85 -9.08
N ALA A 281 17.54 4.34 -8.22
CA ALA A 281 17.02 5.07 -7.07
C ALA A 281 16.53 4.10 -5.99
N GLY A 282 16.55 4.54 -4.74
CA GLY A 282 16.19 3.74 -3.58
C GLY A 282 17.38 3.00 -2.97
N THR A 283 17.27 2.67 -1.67
CA THR A 283 18.30 1.92 -0.92
C THR A 283 18.00 0.42 -0.83
N GLY A 284 16.88 -0.04 -1.34
CA GLY A 284 16.38 -1.40 -1.14
C GLY A 284 15.71 -1.62 0.22
N ARG A 285 15.52 -0.57 1.00
CA ARG A 285 14.81 -0.58 2.28
C ARG A 285 13.58 0.29 2.21
N GLN A 286 12.52 -0.12 2.91
CA GLN A 286 11.26 0.62 2.94
C GLN A 286 11.41 1.97 3.67
N TYR A 287 10.81 3.01 3.10
CA TYR A 287 10.57 4.28 3.79
C TYR A 287 9.44 4.08 4.79
N MET A 288 9.77 4.18 6.07
CA MET A 288 8.79 4.09 7.17
C MET A 288 8.37 5.49 7.61
N VAL A 289 7.08 5.77 7.58
CA VAL A 289 6.55 7.03 8.11
C VAL A 289 6.89 7.10 9.61
N GLY A 290 7.60 8.17 10.00
CA GLY A 290 8.12 8.29 11.36
C GLY A 290 9.42 7.52 11.66
N GLY A 291 9.96 6.77 10.71
CA GLY A 291 11.25 6.08 10.85
C GLY A 291 12.44 7.05 10.86
N HIS A 292 13.52 6.68 11.55
CA HIS A 292 14.71 7.56 11.74
C HIS A 292 15.74 7.45 10.62
N GLU A 293 15.64 6.45 9.77
CA GLU A 293 16.68 6.06 8.83
C GLU A 293 16.24 6.16 7.37
N ASN A 294 15.30 7.06 7.05
CA ASN A 294 14.72 7.14 5.71
C ASN A 294 15.67 7.79 4.67
N VAL A 295 16.68 8.51 5.14
CA VAL A 295 17.73 9.11 4.30
C VAL A 295 19.10 8.68 4.83
N GLU A 296 19.88 7.98 4.01
CA GLU A 296 21.15 7.36 4.38
C GLU A 296 22.30 7.95 3.54
N VAL A 297 22.86 9.09 3.98
CA VAL A 297 24.03 9.70 3.30
C VAL A 297 25.31 9.09 3.86
N PRO A 298 26.22 8.55 3.02
CA PRO A 298 27.48 7.96 3.48
C PRO A 298 28.30 8.95 4.31
N GLY A 299 28.66 8.56 5.54
CA GLY A 299 29.45 9.37 6.46
C GLY A 299 28.66 10.37 7.31
N GLU A 300 27.35 10.44 7.17
CA GLU A 300 26.42 11.22 8.01
C GLU A 300 25.58 10.31 8.89
N GLN A 301 24.93 10.87 9.92
CA GLN A 301 23.90 10.16 10.66
C GLN A 301 22.64 10.06 9.78
N PRO A 302 21.95 8.91 9.75
CA PRO A 302 20.69 8.78 9.04
C PRO A 302 19.66 9.83 9.48
N ARG A 303 18.81 10.27 8.56
CA ARG A 303 17.77 11.27 8.80
C ARG A 303 16.38 10.66 8.67
N ALA A 304 15.45 11.11 9.50
CA ALA A 304 14.08 10.62 9.52
C ALA A 304 13.22 11.15 8.36
N HIS A 305 13.50 12.34 7.87
CA HIS A 305 12.57 13.06 7.00
C HIS A 305 13.24 13.52 5.71
N VAL A 306 12.50 13.37 4.60
CA VAL A 306 12.81 14.01 3.33
C VAL A 306 12.21 15.41 3.42
N SER A 307 13.07 16.43 3.53
CA SER A 307 12.65 17.82 3.36
C SER A 307 12.40 18.11 1.88
N ASP A 308 11.92 19.34 1.57
CA ASP A 308 11.77 19.83 0.18
C ASP A 308 13.11 19.91 -0.60
N GLU A 309 14.18 19.39 -0.03
CA GLU A 309 15.50 19.33 -0.65
C GLU A 309 15.59 18.21 -1.68
N GLU A 310 16.32 18.45 -2.75
CA GLU A 310 16.72 17.39 -3.67
C GLU A 310 17.79 16.52 -3.02
N LEU A 311 17.51 15.22 -2.92
CA LEU A 311 18.41 14.23 -2.33
C LEU A 311 18.96 13.30 -3.40
N ALA A 312 20.21 12.84 -3.23
CA ALA A 312 20.78 11.83 -4.12
C ALA A 312 19.91 10.58 -4.14
N ALA A 313 19.50 10.14 -5.32
CA ALA A 313 18.45 9.15 -5.50
C ALA A 313 18.72 7.80 -4.81
N THR A 314 20.00 7.41 -4.70
CA THR A 314 20.42 6.15 -4.06
C THR A 314 20.58 6.25 -2.54
N THR A 315 20.34 7.41 -1.93
CA THR A 315 20.45 7.62 -0.48
C THR A 315 19.12 7.67 0.24
N VAL A 316 18.01 7.66 -0.52
CA VAL A 316 16.65 7.75 0.01
C VAL A 316 15.98 6.39 -0.02
N ARG A 317 15.36 5.99 1.07
CA ARG A 317 14.45 4.84 1.07
C ARG A 317 13.17 5.19 0.31
N LEU A 318 12.66 4.27 -0.49
CA LEU A 318 11.36 4.39 -1.15
C LEU A 318 10.34 3.51 -0.43
N SER A 319 9.05 3.75 -0.67
CA SER A 319 7.98 2.93 -0.12
C SER A 319 7.09 2.41 -1.24
N SER A 320 7.41 1.23 -1.72
CA SER A 320 6.71 0.54 -2.81
C SER A 320 6.37 1.47 -3.98
N PRO A 321 7.38 1.91 -4.76
CA PRO A 321 7.11 2.61 -6.01
C PRO A 321 6.27 1.68 -6.89
N TRP A 322 5.09 2.16 -7.30
CA TRP A 322 4.14 1.35 -8.06
C TRP A 322 4.18 1.65 -9.54
N ASP A 323 4.34 2.92 -9.88
CA ASP A 323 4.46 3.36 -11.27
C ASP A 323 5.42 4.52 -11.46
N VAL A 324 5.85 4.69 -12.69
CA VAL A 324 6.72 5.79 -13.14
C VAL A 324 6.22 6.34 -14.47
N ALA A 325 6.16 7.65 -14.61
CA ALA A 325 5.75 8.32 -15.84
C ALA A 325 6.67 9.53 -16.15
N TRP A 326 7.02 9.71 -17.41
CA TRP A 326 7.81 10.87 -17.83
C TRP A 326 6.99 12.15 -17.85
N SER A 327 7.51 13.21 -17.29
CA SER A 327 6.95 14.56 -17.34
C SER A 327 7.85 15.47 -18.17
N GLU A 328 7.40 15.82 -19.36
CA GLU A 328 8.16 16.72 -20.24
C GLU A 328 8.40 18.10 -19.60
N PRO A 329 7.40 18.75 -18.95
CA PRO A 329 7.63 20.04 -18.29
C PRO A 329 8.61 20.00 -17.13
N LEU A 330 8.64 18.90 -16.36
CA LEU A 330 9.60 18.71 -15.27
C LEU A 330 10.95 18.21 -15.77
N SER A 331 11.02 17.71 -17.01
CA SER A 331 12.17 16.98 -17.58
C SER A 331 12.67 15.87 -16.64
N ALA A 332 11.74 15.19 -15.99
CA ALA A 332 11.98 14.19 -14.96
C ALA A 332 10.85 13.14 -14.93
N PHE A 333 11.04 12.05 -14.22
CA PHE A 333 10.01 11.07 -13.98
C PHE A 333 9.18 11.43 -12.74
N VAL A 334 7.87 11.25 -12.83
CA VAL A 334 6.98 11.25 -11.67
C VAL A 334 6.80 9.81 -11.22
N VAL A 335 6.93 9.55 -9.93
CA VAL A 335 6.86 8.23 -9.32
C VAL A 335 5.65 8.17 -8.40
N ALA A 336 4.77 7.21 -8.62
CA ALA A 336 3.68 6.91 -7.71
C ALA A 336 4.21 6.02 -6.57
N MET A 337 4.24 6.56 -5.36
CA MET A 337 4.77 5.92 -4.16
C MET A 337 3.58 5.35 -3.36
N ALA A 338 3.13 4.15 -3.70
CA ALA A 338 1.90 3.57 -3.12
C ALA A 338 2.01 3.33 -1.61
N GLY A 339 3.18 2.89 -1.12
CA GLY A 339 3.35 2.49 0.28
C GLY A 339 3.39 3.64 1.29
N ASN A 340 3.54 4.89 0.85
CA ASN A 340 3.44 6.07 1.73
C ASN A 340 2.54 7.16 1.16
N HIS A 341 1.65 6.80 0.21
CA HIS A 341 0.57 7.64 -0.28
C HIS A 341 1.03 8.99 -0.86
N THR A 342 2.11 8.97 -1.67
CA THR A 342 2.74 10.19 -2.20
C THR A 342 3.10 10.08 -3.68
N LEU A 343 3.37 11.24 -4.30
CA LEU A 343 4.02 11.34 -5.61
C LEU A 343 5.39 11.98 -5.44
N TRP A 344 6.40 11.45 -6.14
CA TRP A 344 7.77 11.94 -6.11
C TRP A 344 8.26 12.31 -7.49
N VAL A 345 9.27 13.16 -7.58
CA VAL A 345 10.03 13.45 -8.81
C VAL A 345 11.39 12.77 -8.72
N PHE A 346 11.69 11.98 -9.73
CA PHE A 346 13.02 11.42 -9.97
C PHE A 346 13.65 12.11 -11.19
N ASP A 347 14.65 12.95 -10.94
CA ASP A 347 15.49 13.54 -12.01
C ASP A 347 16.74 12.67 -12.19
N PRO A 348 16.83 11.89 -13.27
CA PRO A 348 17.94 10.95 -13.47
C PRO A 348 19.24 11.63 -13.89
N VAL A 349 19.23 12.93 -14.23
CA VAL A 349 20.39 13.66 -14.70
C VAL A 349 20.96 14.66 -13.71
N ALA A 350 20.27 14.86 -12.58
CA ALA A 350 20.74 15.68 -11.48
C ALA A 350 21.97 15.08 -10.78
N SER A 351 22.59 15.84 -9.88
CA SER A 351 23.69 15.38 -9.01
C SER A 351 24.86 14.72 -9.78
N ASP A 352 25.29 15.35 -10.88
CA ASP A 352 26.38 14.86 -11.75
C ASP A 352 26.15 13.46 -12.35
N GLY A 353 24.88 13.02 -12.43
CA GLY A 353 24.43 11.75 -13.01
C GLY A 353 24.05 10.67 -12.01
N ASP A 354 24.15 10.94 -10.71
CA ASP A 354 23.66 10.00 -9.66
C ASP A 354 22.13 10.08 -9.48
N GLY A 355 21.48 11.04 -10.14
CA GLY A 355 20.05 11.30 -10.02
C GLY A 355 19.67 11.97 -8.70
N SER A 356 18.49 12.58 -8.67
CA SER A 356 17.91 13.14 -7.45
C SER A 356 16.45 12.75 -7.27
N LEU A 357 16.00 12.75 -6.02
CA LEU A 357 14.62 12.52 -5.61
C LEU A 357 14.11 13.69 -4.77
N ARG A 358 12.84 14.06 -4.99
CA ARG A 358 12.13 15.00 -4.13
C ARG A 358 10.64 14.64 -4.06
N LEU A 359 10.00 15.00 -2.96
CA LEU A 359 8.54 14.90 -2.81
C LEU A 359 7.85 15.89 -3.77
N LEU A 360 6.80 15.45 -4.46
CA LEU A 360 5.98 16.29 -5.35
C LEU A 360 4.61 16.59 -4.74
N ALA A 361 3.92 15.55 -4.23
CA ALA A 361 2.60 15.68 -3.66
C ALA A 361 2.32 14.57 -2.64
N GLY A 362 1.41 14.84 -1.72
CA GLY A 362 0.98 13.91 -0.68
C GLY A 362 1.59 14.23 0.69
N THR A 363 0.81 13.99 1.73
CA THR A 363 1.17 14.24 3.12
C THR A 363 1.62 12.99 3.87
N MET A 364 1.69 11.84 3.19
CA MET A 364 1.88 10.50 3.76
C MET A 364 0.70 10.04 4.65
N ASN A 365 -0.43 10.72 4.59
CA ASN A 365 -1.66 10.26 5.22
C ASN A 365 -2.52 9.56 4.17
N GLU A 366 -3.18 8.48 4.58
CA GLU A 366 -4.14 7.74 3.74
C GLU A 366 -5.48 8.46 3.68
N GLY A 367 -5.97 8.78 2.48
CA GLY A 367 -7.27 9.40 2.31
C GLY A 367 -7.52 10.02 0.94
N LEU A 368 -8.64 10.73 0.81
CA LEU A 368 -9.06 11.43 -0.40
C LEU A 368 -9.24 12.92 -0.07
N GLU A 369 -8.17 13.70 -0.23
CA GLU A 369 -8.19 15.16 -0.05
C GLU A 369 -7.64 15.85 -1.29
N ASP A 370 -8.38 16.84 -1.79
CA ASP A 370 -7.98 17.67 -2.92
C ASP A 370 -7.24 18.93 -2.44
N GLY A 371 -6.46 19.54 -3.32
CA GLY A 371 -5.79 20.82 -3.06
C GLY A 371 -4.36 20.89 -3.59
N PRO A 372 -3.56 21.85 -3.10
CA PRO A 372 -2.13 21.92 -3.42
C PRO A 372 -1.42 20.62 -3.09
N GLY A 373 -0.45 20.23 -3.93
CA GLY A 373 0.26 18.94 -3.77
C GLY A 373 0.75 18.67 -2.34
N ALA A 374 1.29 19.68 -1.65
CA ALA A 374 1.76 19.56 -0.27
C ALA A 374 0.64 19.32 0.77
N ALA A 375 -0.63 19.49 0.40
CA ALA A 375 -1.79 19.29 1.28
C ALA A 375 -2.70 18.14 0.83
N ALA A 376 -2.50 17.63 -0.38
CA ALA A 376 -3.30 16.55 -0.94
C ALA A 376 -3.05 15.22 -0.23
N TRP A 377 -4.10 14.37 -0.17
CA TRP A 377 -3.99 13.02 0.35
C TRP A 377 -4.33 12.02 -0.75
N PHE A 378 -3.66 10.89 -0.69
CA PHE A 378 -3.89 9.75 -1.56
C PHE A 378 -4.07 8.48 -0.71
N ALA A 379 -4.55 7.41 -1.35
CA ALA A 379 -4.54 6.07 -0.77
C ALA A 379 -4.09 5.04 -1.81
N GLN A 380 -2.82 4.72 -1.79
CA GLN A 380 -2.14 3.83 -2.75
C GLN A 380 -2.22 4.34 -4.21
N PRO A 381 -1.59 5.50 -4.52
CA PRO A 381 -1.46 5.95 -5.90
C PRO A 381 -0.75 4.88 -6.73
N SER A 382 -1.40 4.38 -7.79
CA SER A 382 -0.94 3.18 -8.51
C SER A 382 -0.46 3.46 -9.92
N ARG A 383 -1.25 4.11 -10.78
CA ARG A 383 -0.87 4.34 -12.18
C ARG A 383 -1.00 5.80 -12.58
N LEU A 384 -0.05 6.26 -13.38
CA LEU A 384 0.03 7.60 -13.94
C LEU A 384 -0.13 7.56 -15.47
N ALA A 385 -1.00 8.40 -16.03
CA ALA A 385 -1.09 8.61 -17.47
C ALA A 385 -1.09 10.10 -17.80
N PRO A 386 -0.24 10.59 -18.74
CA PRO A 386 -0.19 12.01 -19.08
C PRO A 386 -1.56 12.52 -19.55
N THR A 387 -1.99 13.69 -19.06
CA THR A 387 -3.14 14.40 -19.62
C THR A 387 -2.75 15.12 -20.91
N LEU A 388 -3.74 15.35 -21.79
CA LEU A 388 -3.51 15.98 -23.09
C LEU A 388 -4.22 17.33 -23.19
N ASP A 389 -3.57 18.29 -23.84
CA ASP A 389 -4.17 19.56 -24.25
C ASP A 389 -5.10 19.39 -25.47
N THR A 390 -5.67 20.49 -25.95
CA THR A 390 -6.54 20.52 -27.13
C THR A 390 -5.84 20.09 -28.42
N ASP A 391 -4.52 20.16 -28.47
CA ASP A 391 -3.69 19.76 -29.61
C ASP A 391 -3.19 18.31 -29.48
N ARG A 392 -3.69 17.56 -28.50
CA ARG A 392 -3.30 16.17 -28.16
C ARG A 392 -1.85 16.01 -27.75
N ARG A 393 -1.27 17.02 -27.10
CA ARG A 393 0.06 16.98 -26.52
C ARG A 393 -0.04 16.86 -25.01
N PRO A 394 0.92 16.18 -24.35
CA PRO A 394 0.98 16.22 -22.90
C PRO A 394 1.00 17.66 -22.37
N ASP A 395 0.06 18.00 -21.49
CA ASP A 395 -0.07 19.33 -20.88
C ASP A 395 0.74 19.45 -19.57
N GLY A 396 1.43 18.39 -19.19
CA GLY A 396 2.25 18.28 -17.99
C GLY A 396 1.50 17.77 -16.78
N GLY A 397 0.20 17.56 -16.90
CA GLY A 397 -0.61 16.90 -15.88
C GLY A 397 -0.67 15.39 -16.05
N PHE A 398 -1.29 14.73 -15.06
CA PHE A 398 -1.51 13.29 -15.06
C PHE A 398 -2.92 12.94 -14.61
N TRP A 399 -3.49 11.93 -15.22
CA TRP A 399 -4.48 11.07 -14.59
C TRP A 399 -3.76 10.13 -13.64
N LEU A 400 -4.35 9.89 -12.48
CA LEU A 400 -3.81 9.02 -11.46
C LEU A 400 -4.90 8.07 -10.98
N ALA A 401 -4.67 6.77 -11.07
CA ALA A 401 -5.49 5.78 -10.37
C ALA A 401 -5.05 5.76 -8.90
N ASP A 402 -6.00 6.05 -8.00
CA ASP A 402 -5.79 6.08 -6.54
C ASP A 402 -6.59 4.91 -5.94
N ALA A 403 -5.91 3.78 -5.77
CA ALA A 403 -6.54 2.47 -5.69
C ALA A 403 -7.46 2.29 -4.48
N GLU A 404 -7.00 2.56 -3.27
CA GLU A 404 -7.81 2.34 -2.06
C GLU A 404 -8.93 3.37 -1.87
N THR A 405 -8.80 4.57 -2.45
CA THR A 405 -9.92 5.53 -2.51
C THR A 405 -10.93 5.20 -3.61
N SER A 406 -10.66 4.16 -4.42
CA SER A 406 -11.48 3.83 -5.59
C SER A 406 -11.72 5.04 -6.50
N ALA A 407 -10.66 5.85 -6.71
CA ALA A 407 -10.76 7.13 -7.37
C ALA A 407 -9.89 7.25 -8.63
N LEU A 408 -10.34 8.09 -9.54
CA LEU A 408 -9.52 8.70 -10.58
C LEU A 408 -9.20 10.12 -10.16
N ARG A 409 -7.92 10.42 -9.96
CA ARG A 409 -7.45 11.76 -9.59
C ARG A 409 -6.82 12.46 -10.80
N ARG A 410 -6.79 13.77 -10.74
CA ARG A 410 -6.08 14.60 -11.71
C ARG A 410 -5.01 15.41 -10.99
N VAL A 411 -3.78 15.26 -11.43
CA VAL A 411 -2.62 16.05 -10.99
C VAL A 411 -2.34 17.09 -12.06
N THR A 412 -2.37 18.37 -11.71
CA THR A 412 -2.24 19.48 -12.66
C THR A 412 -1.07 20.37 -12.25
N PRO A 413 -0.19 20.78 -13.19
CA PRO A 413 0.88 21.72 -12.86
C PRO A 413 0.32 23.04 -12.31
N ALA A 414 0.86 23.50 -11.17
CA ALA A 414 0.47 24.76 -10.50
C ALA A 414 1.61 25.80 -10.49
N GLY A 415 2.74 25.48 -11.10
CA GLY A 415 3.95 26.31 -11.19
C GLY A 415 5.11 25.55 -11.83
N ALA A 416 6.33 25.98 -11.56
CA ALA A 416 7.51 25.35 -12.14
C ALA A 416 7.83 23.97 -11.50
N ALA A 417 7.43 23.78 -10.25
CA ALA A 417 7.74 22.57 -9.47
C ALA A 417 6.55 22.08 -8.63
N ASP A 418 5.44 22.80 -8.61
CA ASP A 418 4.27 22.52 -7.78
C ASP A 418 3.13 21.95 -8.62
N VAL A 419 2.23 21.24 -7.96
CA VAL A 419 1.03 20.66 -8.57
C VAL A 419 -0.19 20.91 -7.68
N ASP A 420 -1.37 20.95 -8.32
CA ASP A 420 -2.66 20.84 -7.67
C ASP A 420 -3.26 19.46 -7.95
N VAL A 421 -3.92 18.89 -6.97
CA VAL A 421 -4.59 17.59 -7.05
C VAL A 421 -6.09 17.79 -6.92
N SER A 422 -6.84 17.13 -7.78
CA SER A 422 -8.30 17.12 -7.73
C SER A 422 -8.87 15.74 -8.05
N THR A 423 -10.04 15.44 -7.51
CA THR A 423 -10.76 14.18 -7.75
C THR A 423 -11.63 14.33 -9.00
N ALA A 424 -11.38 13.49 -10.00
CA ALA A 424 -12.20 13.42 -11.21
C ALA A 424 -13.38 12.46 -11.04
N VAL A 425 -13.14 11.28 -10.42
CA VAL A 425 -14.17 10.29 -10.06
C VAL A 425 -13.77 9.70 -8.70
N GLY A 426 -14.71 9.61 -7.78
CA GLY A 426 -14.48 9.06 -6.43
C GLY A 426 -15.27 9.85 -5.39
N GLN A 427 -15.65 9.20 -4.29
CA GLN A 427 -16.51 9.80 -3.26
C GLN A 427 -15.92 9.73 -1.85
N GLY A 428 -14.94 8.87 -1.63
CA GLY A 428 -14.30 8.70 -0.33
C GLY A 428 -13.57 7.38 -0.18
N LEU A 429 -12.84 7.22 0.91
CA LEU A 429 -11.99 6.04 1.16
C LEU A 429 -12.77 4.72 1.25
N TYR A 430 -14.08 4.78 1.56
CA TYR A 430 -14.88 3.58 1.80
C TYR A 430 -16.06 3.41 0.84
N ASP A 431 -16.24 4.34 -0.11
CA ASP A 431 -17.33 4.31 -1.06
C ASP A 431 -16.83 3.80 -2.41
N PHE A 432 -17.32 2.64 -2.83
CA PHE A 432 -16.91 1.98 -4.06
C PHE A 432 -18.07 1.20 -4.70
N GLY A 433 -17.90 0.75 -5.91
CA GLY A 433 -18.89 -0.08 -6.61
C GLY A 433 -18.70 -0.08 -8.11
N HIS A 434 -19.67 -0.61 -8.84
CA HIS A 434 -19.68 -0.64 -10.29
C HIS A 434 -20.87 0.17 -10.81
N ARG A 435 -20.73 1.48 -10.87
CA ARG A 435 -21.78 2.37 -11.37
C ARG A 435 -21.21 3.37 -12.36
N ASP A 436 -21.86 3.48 -13.52
CA ASP A 436 -21.66 4.52 -14.51
C ASP A 436 -22.55 5.72 -14.24
N GLY A 437 -22.31 6.83 -14.93
CA GLY A 437 -23.09 8.05 -14.82
C GLY A 437 -22.20 9.28 -14.74
N THR A 438 -22.71 10.35 -14.13
CA THR A 438 -21.89 11.53 -13.87
C THR A 438 -20.76 11.20 -12.91
N ALA A 439 -19.65 11.93 -12.98
CA ALA A 439 -18.49 11.73 -12.11
C ALA A 439 -18.84 11.73 -10.61
N ALA A 440 -19.87 12.51 -10.22
CA ALA A 440 -20.35 12.55 -8.84
C ALA A 440 -21.18 11.33 -8.42
N GLU A 441 -21.71 10.56 -9.38
CA GLU A 441 -22.54 9.38 -9.12
C GLU A 441 -21.80 8.07 -9.42
N ALA A 442 -20.80 8.14 -10.30
CA ALA A 442 -20.01 6.97 -10.70
C ALA A 442 -19.21 6.39 -9.55
N LEU A 443 -19.08 5.07 -9.56
CA LEU A 443 -18.30 4.32 -8.58
C LEU A 443 -17.33 3.39 -9.30
N LEU A 444 -16.11 3.36 -8.80
CA LEU A 444 -15.04 2.43 -9.16
C LEU A 444 -14.80 1.46 -7.99
N GLN A 445 -13.99 0.43 -8.20
CA GLN A 445 -13.55 -0.46 -7.12
C GLN A 445 -12.09 -0.84 -7.31
N HIS A 446 -11.23 -0.26 -6.50
CA HIS A 446 -9.79 -0.50 -6.45
C HIS A 446 -9.12 -0.44 -7.83
N PRO A 447 -9.21 0.69 -8.57
CA PRO A 447 -8.58 0.82 -9.90
C PRO A 447 -7.07 0.83 -9.77
N LEU A 448 -6.36 -0.01 -10.56
CA LEU A 448 -4.90 -0.05 -10.56
C LEU A 448 -4.29 0.62 -11.79
N GLY A 449 -5.02 0.66 -12.91
CA GLY A 449 -4.49 1.15 -14.18
C GLY A 449 -5.24 2.36 -14.73
N VAL A 450 -4.52 3.21 -15.46
CA VAL A 450 -5.12 4.30 -16.23
C VAL A 450 -4.30 4.58 -17.50
N ALA A 451 -4.97 4.90 -18.59
CA ALA A 451 -4.36 5.37 -19.82
C ALA A 451 -5.16 6.54 -20.42
N THR A 452 -4.53 7.35 -21.24
CA THR A 452 -5.19 8.48 -21.90
C THR A 452 -5.50 8.13 -23.35
N LEU A 453 -6.77 8.27 -23.74
CA LEU A 453 -7.21 8.11 -25.13
C LEU A 453 -6.81 9.32 -25.98
N PRO A 454 -6.70 9.17 -27.33
CA PRO A 454 -6.36 10.27 -28.23
C PRO A 454 -7.33 11.46 -28.19
N ASP A 455 -8.54 11.29 -27.66
CA ASP A 455 -9.52 12.37 -27.49
C ASP A 455 -9.39 13.10 -26.14
N GLY A 456 -8.43 12.71 -25.31
CA GLY A 456 -8.13 13.28 -24.00
C GLY A 456 -8.94 12.69 -22.85
N SER A 457 -9.83 11.71 -23.12
CA SER A 457 -10.53 10.97 -22.07
C SER A 457 -9.60 9.95 -21.40
N ALA A 458 -9.89 9.58 -20.16
CA ALA A 458 -9.16 8.54 -19.43
C ALA A 458 -9.85 7.17 -19.60
N VAL A 459 -9.06 6.13 -19.79
CA VAL A 459 -9.50 4.74 -19.61
C VAL A 459 -8.91 4.23 -18.30
N VAL A 460 -9.77 3.75 -17.42
CA VAL A 460 -9.41 3.22 -16.11
C VAL A 460 -9.55 1.69 -16.13
N ALA A 461 -8.51 0.99 -15.74
CA ALA A 461 -8.59 -0.41 -15.39
C ALA A 461 -9.20 -0.52 -13.98
N ASP A 462 -10.50 -0.72 -13.95
CA ASP A 462 -11.33 -0.81 -12.73
C ASP A 462 -11.24 -2.25 -12.19
N THR A 463 -10.13 -2.53 -11.52
CA THR A 463 -9.53 -3.85 -11.29
C THR A 463 -10.49 -4.82 -10.62
N TYR A 464 -11.06 -4.41 -9.49
CA TYR A 464 -11.96 -5.29 -8.73
C TYR A 464 -13.38 -5.36 -9.29
N ASN A 465 -13.72 -4.50 -10.25
CA ASN A 465 -14.93 -4.62 -11.06
C ASN A 465 -14.71 -5.47 -12.33
N GLY A 466 -13.47 -5.92 -12.60
CA GLY A 466 -13.14 -6.66 -13.81
C GLY A 466 -13.52 -5.91 -15.08
N ALA A 467 -13.29 -4.59 -15.12
CA ALA A 467 -13.82 -3.73 -16.16
C ALA A 467 -12.81 -2.69 -16.67
N LEU A 468 -13.00 -2.21 -17.89
CA LEU A 468 -12.40 -0.97 -18.38
C LEU A 468 -13.48 0.11 -18.42
N ARG A 469 -13.20 1.24 -17.76
CA ARG A 469 -14.11 2.38 -17.65
C ARG A 469 -13.54 3.59 -18.39
N ARG A 470 -14.38 4.36 -19.05
CA ARG A 470 -13.98 5.62 -19.70
C ARG A 470 -14.55 6.80 -18.94
N TYR A 471 -13.70 7.72 -18.56
CA TYR A 471 -14.09 9.03 -18.05
C TYR A 471 -13.84 10.09 -19.14
N ASP A 472 -14.89 10.82 -19.52
CA ASP A 472 -14.78 11.94 -20.45
C ASP A 472 -14.78 13.28 -19.68
N PRO A 473 -13.64 14.00 -19.61
CA PRO A 473 -13.53 15.23 -18.86
C PRO A 473 -14.37 16.39 -19.43
N ARG A 474 -14.89 16.26 -20.68
CA ARG A 474 -15.74 17.29 -21.30
C ARG A 474 -17.19 17.18 -20.87
N SER A 475 -17.71 15.96 -20.78
CA SER A 475 -19.09 15.70 -20.31
C SER A 475 -19.16 15.47 -18.82
N GLY A 476 -18.04 15.06 -18.20
CA GLY A 476 -18.00 14.61 -16.81
C GLY A 476 -18.67 13.25 -16.60
N GLU A 477 -18.79 12.43 -17.65
CA GLU A 477 -19.45 11.13 -17.58
C GLU A 477 -18.46 9.97 -17.56
N VAL A 478 -18.82 8.93 -16.80
CA VAL A 478 -18.18 7.63 -16.76
C VAL A 478 -19.05 6.60 -17.47
N THR A 479 -18.44 5.83 -18.36
CA THR A 479 -19.10 4.72 -19.09
C THR A 479 -18.23 3.49 -19.09
N THR A 480 -18.83 2.30 -19.21
CA THR A 480 -18.11 1.02 -19.24
C THR A 480 -17.81 0.61 -20.68
N LEU A 481 -16.52 0.42 -20.99
CA LEU A 481 -16.04 -0.05 -22.31
C LEU A 481 -16.04 -1.58 -22.40
N ALA A 482 -15.59 -2.27 -21.34
CA ALA A 482 -15.51 -3.73 -21.28
C ALA A 482 -15.76 -4.24 -19.86
N THR A 483 -16.22 -5.49 -19.75
CA THR A 483 -16.42 -6.21 -18.48
C THR A 483 -15.98 -7.66 -18.62
N GLY A 484 -15.88 -8.39 -17.51
CA GLY A 484 -15.51 -9.80 -17.46
C GLY A 484 -14.01 -10.02 -17.65
N LEU A 485 -13.20 -9.02 -17.33
CA LEU A 485 -11.75 -9.12 -17.25
C LEU A 485 -11.34 -9.65 -15.87
N ALA A 486 -10.24 -10.40 -15.81
CA ALA A 486 -9.75 -10.97 -14.57
C ALA A 486 -8.69 -10.04 -13.94
N GLU A 487 -9.14 -9.18 -13.03
CA GLU A 487 -8.31 -8.17 -12.35
C GLU A 487 -7.42 -7.39 -13.33
N PRO A 488 -8.00 -6.56 -14.23
CA PRO A 488 -7.19 -5.75 -15.13
C PRO A 488 -6.33 -4.77 -14.29
N SER A 489 -5.01 -4.96 -14.33
CA SER A 489 -4.05 -4.15 -13.57
C SER A 489 -3.52 -2.96 -14.35
N ASP A 490 -3.59 -3.04 -15.69
CA ASP A 490 -3.14 -1.98 -16.59
C ASP A 490 -3.91 -2.01 -17.91
N VAL A 491 -3.82 -0.93 -18.67
CA VAL A 491 -4.39 -0.82 -20.01
C VAL A 491 -3.49 0.02 -20.91
N LEU A 492 -3.13 -0.52 -22.07
CA LEU A 492 -2.39 0.21 -23.09
C LEU A 492 -3.35 0.66 -24.20
N VAL A 493 -3.11 1.87 -24.68
CA VAL A 493 -3.78 2.42 -25.87
C VAL A 493 -2.87 2.21 -27.07
N GLN A 494 -3.29 1.38 -28.01
CA GLN A 494 -2.56 1.10 -29.24
C GLN A 494 -3.27 1.75 -30.44
N GLU A 495 -2.54 2.55 -31.21
CA GLU A 495 -3.01 3.15 -32.45
C GLU A 495 -2.46 2.39 -33.65
N GLY A 496 -3.34 1.87 -34.51
CA GLY A 496 -2.92 1.15 -35.70
C GLY A 496 -4.02 1.13 -36.77
N GLU A 497 -3.64 1.20 -38.06
CA GLU A 497 -4.57 1.15 -39.21
C GLU A 497 -5.76 2.12 -39.12
N GLY A 498 -5.55 3.29 -38.45
CA GLY A 498 -6.60 4.31 -38.24
C GLY A 498 -7.64 3.92 -37.20
N ARG A 499 -7.36 2.94 -36.36
CA ARG A 499 -8.20 2.50 -35.24
C ARG A 499 -7.43 2.56 -33.93
N VAL A 500 -8.16 2.76 -32.85
CA VAL A 500 -7.66 2.65 -31.48
C VAL A 500 -8.10 1.30 -30.91
N HIS A 501 -7.15 0.58 -30.34
CA HIS A 501 -7.38 -0.67 -29.63
C HIS A 501 -6.89 -0.50 -28.19
N LEU A 502 -7.53 -1.20 -27.27
CA LEU A 502 -7.03 -1.33 -25.90
C LEU A 502 -6.41 -2.72 -25.74
N LEU A 503 -5.30 -2.76 -25.01
CA LEU A 503 -4.71 -4.00 -24.55
C LEU A 503 -4.77 -3.99 -23.02
N ALA A 504 -5.68 -4.79 -22.44
CA ALA A 504 -5.80 -4.95 -21.00
C ALA A 504 -4.77 -5.96 -20.50
N VAL A 505 -4.09 -5.64 -19.42
CA VAL A 505 -3.23 -6.56 -18.67
C VAL A 505 -4.11 -7.24 -17.62
N GLU A 506 -4.47 -8.51 -17.86
CA GLU A 506 -5.31 -9.28 -16.93
C GLU A 506 -4.41 -10.06 -15.95
N SER A 507 -4.20 -9.48 -14.77
CA SER A 507 -3.28 -10.02 -13.76
C SER A 507 -3.69 -11.41 -13.29
N ALA A 508 -4.94 -11.60 -12.88
CA ALA A 508 -5.42 -12.89 -12.39
C ALA A 508 -5.66 -13.95 -13.49
N ALA A 509 -5.67 -13.53 -14.76
CA ALA A 509 -5.73 -14.47 -15.90
C ALA A 509 -4.36 -14.75 -16.53
N HIS A 510 -3.28 -14.16 -16.05
CA HIS A 510 -1.92 -14.37 -16.55
C HIS A 510 -1.77 -14.09 -18.05
N ARG A 511 -2.38 -13.01 -18.55
CA ARG A 511 -2.40 -12.72 -20.01
C ARG A 511 -2.62 -11.24 -20.29
N LEU A 512 -2.44 -10.91 -21.58
CA LEU A 512 -2.82 -9.63 -22.15
C LEU A 512 -4.00 -9.85 -23.11
N THR A 513 -5.05 -9.04 -22.98
CA THR A 513 -6.29 -9.21 -23.77
C THR A 513 -6.60 -7.97 -24.60
N ARG A 514 -6.76 -8.16 -25.92
CA ARG A 514 -7.20 -7.08 -26.81
C ARG A 514 -8.68 -6.82 -26.65
N VAL A 515 -9.01 -5.56 -26.33
CA VAL A 515 -10.38 -5.09 -26.20
C VAL A 515 -10.72 -4.17 -27.36
N ALA A 516 -11.77 -4.56 -28.09
CA ALA A 516 -12.28 -3.74 -29.19
C ALA A 516 -13.06 -2.54 -28.63
N LEU A 517 -12.68 -1.33 -29.04
CA LEU A 517 -13.42 -0.14 -28.68
C LEU A 517 -14.68 0.02 -29.54
N PRO A 518 -15.80 0.54 -28.95
CA PRO A 518 -16.93 1.03 -29.73
C PRO A 518 -16.46 2.10 -30.72
N ALA A 519 -17.09 2.15 -31.90
CA ALA A 519 -16.69 3.08 -32.97
C ALA A 519 -16.84 4.57 -32.58
N ASP A 520 -17.70 4.87 -31.63
CA ASP A 520 -17.99 6.20 -31.09
C ASP A 520 -17.23 6.51 -29.79
N LEU A 521 -16.40 5.58 -29.33
CA LEU A 521 -15.69 5.63 -28.03
C LEU A 521 -16.61 5.78 -26.80
N VAL A 522 -17.92 5.65 -26.98
CA VAL A 522 -18.91 5.69 -25.90
C VAL A 522 -19.21 4.26 -25.44
N GLY A 523 -18.96 3.97 -24.17
CA GLY A 523 -19.26 2.68 -23.57
C GLY A 523 -20.75 2.51 -23.24
N ARG A 524 -21.07 1.38 -22.60
CA ARG A 524 -22.41 1.13 -22.05
C ARG A 524 -22.54 1.82 -20.69
N VAL A 525 -23.75 2.28 -20.37
CA VAL A 525 -24.06 2.73 -19.00
C VAL A 525 -24.50 1.51 -18.18
N LEU A 526 -23.78 1.22 -17.10
CA LEU A 526 -24.04 0.09 -16.21
C LEU A 526 -24.24 0.60 -14.78
N ASP A 527 -25.12 -0.08 -14.05
CA ASP A 527 -25.24 0.06 -12.59
C ASP A 527 -25.18 -1.34 -11.97
N GLY A 528 -24.01 -1.71 -11.48
CA GLY A 528 -23.73 -2.95 -10.75
C GLY A 528 -23.94 -2.83 -9.24
N GLY A 529 -24.38 -1.66 -8.78
CA GLY A 529 -24.62 -1.36 -7.38
C GLY A 529 -23.48 -0.60 -6.70
N ALA A 530 -23.78 -0.09 -5.54
CA ALA A 530 -22.83 0.54 -4.63
C ALA A 530 -22.54 -0.39 -3.46
N HIS A 531 -21.31 -0.36 -3.00
CA HIS A 531 -20.87 -1.11 -1.82
C HIS A 531 -20.20 -0.16 -0.85
N ARG A 532 -20.20 -0.54 0.41
CA ARG A 532 -19.45 0.13 1.47
C ARG A 532 -18.75 -0.94 2.29
N VAL A 533 -17.58 -0.65 2.81
CA VAL A 533 -16.85 -1.57 3.69
C VAL A 533 -17.73 -1.93 4.88
N ALA A 534 -18.02 -3.22 5.04
CA ALA A 534 -18.82 -3.73 6.14
C ALA A 534 -17.96 -3.76 7.42
N ARG A 535 -18.02 -2.68 8.21
CA ARG A 535 -17.50 -2.64 9.58
C ARG A 535 -18.66 -2.40 10.53
N GLU A 536 -18.58 -3.00 11.72
CA GLU A 536 -19.55 -2.68 12.76
C GLU A 536 -19.45 -1.19 13.11
N ALA A 537 -20.53 -0.47 12.93
CA ALA A 537 -20.57 0.95 13.23
C ALA A 537 -20.55 1.17 14.75
N THR A 538 -19.78 2.15 15.20
CA THR A 538 -19.80 2.57 16.60
C THR A 538 -21.01 3.46 16.85
N GLU A 539 -21.88 3.07 17.77
CA GLU A 539 -23.01 3.91 18.17
C GLU A 539 -22.51 5.11 19.00
N ILE A 540 -22.72 6.31 18.48
CA ILE A 540 -22.36 7.56 19.15
C ILE A 540 -23.59 8.44 19.38
N ALA A 541 -23.53 9.28 20.42
CA ALA A 541 -24.61 10.22 20.71
C ALA A 541 -24.67 11.35 19.67
N GLY A 542 -25.88 11.78 19.30
CA GLY A 542 -26.07 13.08 18.66
C GLY A 542 -25.76 14.22 19.64
N GLY A 543 -25.06 15.27 19.19
CA GLY A 543 -24.62 16.37 20.04
C GLY A 543 -23.13 16.30 20.38
N THR A 544 -22.76 16.51 21.64
CA THR A 544 -21.33 16.52 22.01
C THR A 544 -20.84 15.11 22.31
N VAL A 545 -19.83 14.67 21.55
CA VAL A 545 -19.08 13.42 21.76
C VAL A 545 -17.63 13.77 22.04
N ARG A 546 -17.07 13.24 23.12
CA ARG A 546 -15.68 13.43 23.49
C ARG A 546 -14.82 12.36 22.81
N LEU A 547 -13.98 12.79 21.88
CA LEU A 547 -12.93 11.94 21.30
C LEU A 547 -11.71 11.96 22.23
N GLU A 548 -11.22 10.79 22.57
CA GLU A 548 -10.00 10.58 23.37
C GLU A 548 -9.04 9.67 22.60
N VAL A 549 -7.81 10.16 22.39
CA VAL A 549 -6.73 9.39 21.76
C VAL A 549 -5.62 9.18 22.79
N PRO A 550 -5.78 8.22 23.73
CA PRO A 550 -4.76 7.98 24.74
C PRO A 550 -3.47 7.46 24.09
N PHE A 551 -2.36 8.10 24.43
CA PHE A 551 -1.01 7.68 24.04
C PHE A 551 -0.16 7.50 25.29
N THR A 552 0.59 6.41 25.33
CA THR A 552 1.56 6.13 26.39
C THR A 552 2.91 5.83 25.74
N PRO A 553 3.93 6.70 25.95
CA PRO A 553 5.28 6.43 25.46
C PRO A 553 5.81 5.07 25.94
N ALA A 554 6.67 4.46 25.14
CA ALA A 554 7.35 3.23 25.53
C ALA A 554 8.19 3.42 26.81
N PRO A 555 8.47 2.34 27.59
CA PRO A 555 9.35 2.44 28.75
C PRO A 555 10.71 3.05 28.40
N GLY A 556 11.10 4.09 29.11
CA GLY A 556 12.35 4.84 28.84
C GLY A 556 12.18 6.03 27.90
N GLN A 557 10.96 6.35 27.50
CA GLN A 557 10.65 7.50 26.65
C GLN A 557 9.69 8.48 27.32
N LYS A 558 9.64 9.70 26.80
CA LYS A 558 8.68 10.75 27.19
C LYS A 558 8.24 11.55 25.98
N LEU A 559 7.05 12.14 26.03
CA LEU A 559 6.67 13.20 25.10
C LEU A 559 7.63 14.40 25.25
N ASP A 560 8.05 14.99 24.15
CA ASP A 560 9.05 16.05 24.15
C ASP A 560 8.66 17.20 23.20
N ASP A 561 8.23 18.31 23.79
CA ASP A 561 7.77 19.51 23.05
C ASP A 561 8.90 20.52 22.77
N ARG A 562 10.17 20.18 23.01
CA ARG A 562 11.30 21.11 22.82
C ARG A 562 11.51 21.54 21.37
N PHE A 563 11.09 20.73 20.43
CA PHE A 563 11.26 20.96 18.99
C PHE A 563 9.95 21.23 18.24
N GLY A 564 8.87 21.51 18.98
CA GLY A 564 7.52 21.70 18.47
C GLY A 564 6.51 20.82 19.23
N PRO A 565 5.20 20.91 18.93
CA PRO A 565 4.20 20.04 19.54
C PRO A 565 4.55 18.57 19.33
N SER A 566 4.63 17.80 20.41
CA SER A 566 4.90 16.35 20.35
C SER A 566 3.68 15.53 19.93
N THR A 567 2.52 16.15 19.79
CA THR A 567 1.28 15.48 19.39
C THR A 567 0.53 16.30 18.33
N GLU A 568 -0.14 15.59 17.44
CA GLU A 568 -1.02 16.14 16.40
C GLU A 568 -2.28 15.29 16.31
N LEU A 569 -3.43 15.95 16.15
CA LEU A 569 -4.71 15.29 15.94
C LEU A 569 -5.46 16.00 14.82
N ARG A 570 -5.79 15.26 13.75
CA ARG A 570 -6.61 15.73 12.64
C ARG A 570 -7.92 14.96 12.58
N ILE A 571 -9.02 15.66 12.35
CA ILE A 571 -10.36 15.07 12.32
C ILE A 571 -11.16 15.64 11.14
N SER A 572 -11.77 14.74 10.39
CA SER A 572 -12.77 15.04 9.36
C SER A 572 -13.91 14.03 9.40
N ALA A 573 -14.93 14.20 8.57
CA ALA A 573 -16.04 13.26 8.50
C ALA A 573 -16.58 13.12 7.07
N THR A 574 -17.13 11.95 6.79
CA THR A 574 -17.92 11.68 5.58
C THR A 574 -19.30 11.17 6.01
N PRO A 575 -20.40 11.86 5.67
CA PRO A 575 -20.42 13.17 5.00
C PRO A 575 -19.91 14.29 5.94
N PRO A 576 -19.39 15.41 5.41
CA PRO A 576 -18.86 16.51 6.24
C PRO A 576 -19.88 17.10 7.22
N GLU A 577 -21.16 17.05 6.88
CA GLU A 577 -22.28 17.53 7.71
C GLU A 577 -22.43 16.74 9.02
N LEU A 578 -21.83 15.56 9.12
CA LEU A 578 -21.82 14.78 10.38
C LEU A 578 -21.16 15.55 11.52
N LEU A 579 -20.13 16.37 11.21
CA LEU A 579 -19.41 17.20 12.17
C LEU A 579 -19.84 18.66 12.07
N LEU A 580 -20.66 19.13 13.02
CA LEU A 580 -21.02 20.55 13.16
C LEU A 580 -19.87 21.39 13.74
N ASP A 581 -18.96 20.77 14.52
CA ASP A 581 -17.79 21.40 15.12
C ASP A 581 -16.79 20.33 15.57
N GLY A 582 -15.50 20.68 15.69
CA GLY A 582 -14.43 19.78 16.11
C GLY A 582 -13.59 19.18 14.97
N ALA A 583 -13.93 19.46 13.70
CA ALA A 583 -13.11 19.09 12.55
C ALA A 583 -11.82 19.93 12.47
N GLY A 584 -10.82 19.44 11.71
CA GLY A 584 -9.55 20.10 11.44
C GLY A 584 -8.40 19.66 12.35
N ASP A 585 -7.31 20.41 12.30
CA ASP A 585 -6.05 20.08 12.96
C ASP A 585 -5.97 20.62 14.38
N GLY A 586 -5.14 20.01 15.22
CA GLY A 586 -4.83 20.46 16.57
C GLY A 586 -3.78 19.57 17.21
N THR A 587 -3.29 20.00 18.37
CA THR A 587 -2.21 19.32 19.10
C THR A 587 -2.71 18.49 20.29
N ASP A 588 -3.93 18.75 20.76
CA ASP A 588 -4.50 18.01 21.88
C ASP A 588 -5.09 16.67 21.41
N LEU A 589 -4.65 15.57 21.96
CA LEU A 589 -5.17 14.22 21.70
C LEU A 589 -6.56 13.96 22.32
N VAL A 590 -7.20 15.00 22.83
CA VAL A 590 -8.58 14.97 23.32
C VAL A 590 -9.35 16.12 22.70
N ARG A 591 -10.51 15.84 22.09
CA ARG A 591 -11.33 16.85 21.43
C ARG A 591 -12.81 16.58 21.59
N ASP A 592 -13.57 17.63 21.88
CA ASP A 592 -15.03 17.54 21.86
C ASP A 592 -15.55 17.75 20.43
N LEU A 593 -16.23 16.75 19.90
CA LEU A 593 -16.86 16.75 18.59
C LEU A 593 -18.34 17.09 18.73
N ARG A 594 -18.85 17.92 17.83
CA ARG A 594 -20.27 18.23 17.77
C ARG A 594 -20.92 17.50 16.62
N ILE A 595 -21.58 16.37 16.92
CA ILE A 595 -22.21 15.48 15.95
C ILE A 595 -23.62 15.99 15.61
N ASP A 596 -23.94 16.06 14.30
CA ASP A 596 -25.28 16.40 13.86
C ASP A 596 -26.25 15.23 14.06
N PRO A 597 -27.28 15.35 14.92
CA PRO A 597 -28.26 14.29 15.12
C PRO A 597 -29.18 14.05 13.90
N ALA A 598 -29.14 14.92 12.89
CA ALA A 598 -29.88 14.73 11.64
C ALA A 598 -29.16 13.79 10.66
N VAL A 599 -27.87 13.55 10.83
CA VAL A 599 -27.07 12.60 10.05
C VAL A 599 -27.05 11.27 10.79
N ALA A 600 -27.79 10.29 10.29
CA ALA A 600 -27.97 9.01 10.99
C ALA A 600 -26.71 8.13 10.97
N GLU A 601 -25.90 8.21 9.92
CA GLU A 601 -24.73 7.38 9.70
C GLU A 601 -23.62 8.19 9.03
N GLY A 602 -22.36 7.79 9.24
CA GLY A 602 -21.20 8.37 8.58
C GLY A 602 -19.90 7.72 9.03
N VAL A 603 -18.78 8.29 8.59
CA VAL A 603 -17.43 7.87 8.97
C VAL A 603 -16.70 9.06 9.58
N LEU A 604 -16.13 8.88 10.77
CA LEU A 604 -15.18 9.82 11.34
C LEU A 604 -13.77 9.39 10.91
N HIS A 605 -13.06 10.30 10.23
CA HIS A 605 -11.66 10.12 9.89
C HIS A 605 -10.82 10.80 10.95
N VAL A 606 -9.98 10.03 11.63
CA VAL A 606 -9.14 10.52 12.73
C VAL A 606 -7.71 10.10 12.46
N THR A 607 -6.82 11.08 12.31
CA THR A 607 -5.37 10.87 12.27
C THR A 607 -4.76 11.41 13.54
N ALA A 608 -3.98 10.61 14.25
CA ALA A 608 -3.23 11.06 15.41
C ALA A 608 -1.76 10.73 15.28
N LYS A 609 -0.91 11.67 15.71
CA LYS A 609 0.54 11.51 15.80
C LYS A 609 1.01 11.84 17.22
N ALA A 610 2.01 11.10 17.69
CA ALA A 610 2.70 11.41 18.94
C ALA A 610 4.19 11.09 18.82
N ALA A 611 5.03 12.07 19.13
CA ALA A 611 6.48 11.91 19.15
C ALA A 611 6.96 11.74 20.60
N SER A 612 7.55 10.58 20.90
CA SER A 612 8.21 10.34 22.19
C SER A 612 9.71 10.21 22.00
N CYS A 613 10.49 10.82 22.90
CA CYS A 613 11.95 10.81 22.82
C CYS A 613 12.54 10.08 24.01
N ASP A 614 13.69 9.43 23.79
CA ASP A 614 14.39 8.67 24.83
C ASP A 614 14.72 9.52 26.03
N LEU A 615 14.59 8.95 27.22
CA LEU A 615 15.05 9.55 28.44
C LEU A 615 16.57 9.43 28.55
N PRO A 616 17.28 10.46 29.11
CA PRO A 616 18.70 10.34 29.33
C PRO A 616 19.03 9.19 30.29
N PRO A 617 20.21 8.57 30.15
CA PRO A 617 20.71 7.58 31.10
C PRO A 617 20.67 8.13 32.53
N GLN A 618 20.41 7.26 33.52
CA GLN A 618 20.31 7.69 34.94
C GLN A 618 21.60 8.29 35.50
N ASP A 619 22.74 8.02 34.86
CA ASP A 619 24.07 8.50 35.20
C ASP A 619 24.57 9.64 34.30
N ALA A 620 23.71 10.21 33.48
CA ALA A 620 24.06 11.34 32.61
C ALA A 620 24.52 12.55 33.40
N VAL A 621 25.61 13.18 32.97
CA VAL A 621 26.12 14.42 33.56
C VAL A 621 25.23 15.57 33.10
N LEU A 622 24.62 16.28 34.05
CA LEU A 622 23.75 17.41 33.76
C LEU A 622 24.56 18.70 33.63
N GLY A 623 24.28 19.46 32.57
CA GLY A 623 24.80 20.82 32.39
C GLY A 623 24.18 21.86 33.34
N PRO A 624 24.62 23.13 33.25
CA PRO A 624 24.14 24.20 34.11
C PRO A 624 22.64 24.51 33.99
N ASP A 625 22.01 24.10 32.91
CA ASP A 625 20.59 24.24 32.59
C ASP A 625 19.75 23.02 33.03
N GLY A 626 20.40 22.00 33.61
CA GLY A 626 19.75 20.79 34.11
C GLY A 626 19.52 19.73 33.02
N GLU A 627 20.00 19.95 31.78
CA GLU A 627 19.96 19.01 30.69
C GLU A 627 21.32 18.27 30.55
N PRO A 628 21.36 17.03 30.05
CA PRO A 628 22.61 16.30 29.82
C PRO A 628 23.48 16.98 28.75
N GLU A 629 24.76 17.23 29.04
CA GLU A 629 25.67 17.99 28.16
C GLU A 629 25.96 17.35 26.82
N ASP A 630 25.81 16.00 26.68
CA ASP A 630 26.16 15.26 25.47
C ASP A 630 25.07 14.20 25.08
N PHE A 631 23.81 14.43 25.44
CA PHE A 631 22.73 13.52 25.15
C PHE A 631 21.78 14.09 24.09
N PHE A 632 21.77 13.50 22.90
CA PHE A 632 20.79 13.77 21.86
C PHE A 632 19.79 12.62 21.86
N PRO A 633 18.57 12.82 22.40
CA PRO A 633 17.57 11.76 22.45
C PRO A 633 17.14 11.35 21.04
N ALA A 634 17.06 10.06 20.76
CA ALA A 634 16.32 9.59 19.61
C ALA A 634 14.82 9.81 19.89
N CYS A 635 14.09 10.34 18.89
CA CYS A 635 12.66 10.53 18.99
C CYS A 635 11.94 9.55 18.10
N HIS A 636 10.87 8.95 18.60
CA HIS A 636 10.06 7.93 17.97
C HIS A 636 8.68 8.52 17.68
N LEU A 637 8.22 8.40 16.44
CA LEU A 637 6.90 8.86 16.03
C LEU A 637 5.94 7.68 15.99
N ALA A 638 4.87 7.76 16.77
CA ALA A 638 3.69 6.91 16.61
C ALA A 638 2.66 7.67 15.79
N GLN A 639 2.17 7.08 14.73
CA GLN A 639 1.08 7.61 13.91
C GLN A 639 0.05 6.52 13.66
N GLN A 640 -1.21 6.89 13.70
CA GLN A 640 -2.29 5.99 13.34
C GLN A 640 -3.46 6.76 12.73
N ASP A 641 -4.06 6.16 11.71
CA ASP A 641 -5.23 6.64 11.01
C ASP A 641 -6.41 5.70 11.26
N TRP A 642 -7.57 6.27 11.62
CA TRP A 642 -8.80 5.52 11.81
C TRP A 642 -9.90 6.08 10.92
N GLY A 643 -10.53 5.22 10.13
CA GLY A 643 -11.86 5.46 9.58
C GLY A 643 -12.87 4.75 10.48
N VAL A 644 -13.58 5.49 11.32
CA VAL A 644 -14.55 4.95 12.28
C VAL A 644 -15.96 5.10 11.72
N PRO A 645 -16.59 4.04 11.21
CA PRO A 645 -18.02 4.07 10.90
C PRO A 645 -18.82 4.36 12.15
N VAL A 646 -19.74 5.30 12.08
CA VAL A 646 -20.56 5.68 13.22
C VAL A 646 -22.04 5.67 12.86
N THR A 647 -22.87 5.21 13.81
CA THR A 647 -24.33 5.37 13.78
C THR A 647 -24.72 6.34 14.88
N VAL A 648 -25.42 7.39 14.53
CA VAL A 648 -25.86 8.41 15.50
C VAL A 648 -27.17 8.01 16.11
N THR A 649 -27.17 7.71 17.42
CA THR A 649 -28.36 7.25 18.14
C THR A 649 -28.60 8.10 19.39
N ALA A 650 -29.82 8.07 19.90
CA ALA A 650 -30.18 8.83 21.11
C ALA A 650 -29.46 8.33 22.38
N ASP A 651 -29.17 7.04 22.42
CA ASP A 651 -28.54 6.34 23.56
C ASP A 651 -27.07 5.98 23.26
N GLY A 652 -26.49 6.50 22.15
CA GLY A 652 -25.13 6.23 21.73
C GLY A 652 -24.09 6.76 22.71
N ALA A 653 -22.87 6.30 22.57
CA ALA A 653 -21.77 6.68 23.43
C ALA A 653 -21.45 8.19 23.35
N ALA A 654 -21.28 8.82 24.50
CA ALA A 654 -20.84 10.22 24.59
C ALA A 654 -19.30 10.36 24.58
N THR A 655 -18.57 9.24 24.50
CA THR A 655 -17.09 9.21 24.42
C THR A 655 -16.68 8.16 23.40
N LEU A 656 -15.79 8.54 22.49
CA LEU A 656 -15.10 7.67 21.55
C LEU A 656 -13.63 7.61 21.92
N THR A 657 -13.10 6.42 22.16
CA THR A 657 -11.71 6.22 22.56
C THR A 657 -10.97 5.44 21.48
N LEU A 658 -9.91 6.02 20.93
CA LEU A 658 -9.03 5.46 19.88
C LEU A 658 -7.58 5.44 20.41
N PRO A 659 -7.09 4.33 20.99
CA PRO A 659 -5.77 4.31 21.61
C PRO A 659 -4.68 4.36 20.54
N LEU A 660 -3.87 5.41 20.54
CA LEU A 660 -2.63 5.49 19.78
C LEU A 660 -1.56 4.69 20.52
N ARG A 661 -0.96 3.73 19.85
CA ARG A 661 0.07 2.86 20.44
C ARG A 661 1.44 3.30 19.92
N GLY A 662 2.37 3.51 20.84
CA GLY A 662 3.78 3.81 20.58
C GLY A 662 4.65 2.57 20.67
#